data_ad80b6b198bb6aec5f227578e1d920b6
#
_entry.id   ad80b6b198bb6aec5f227578e1d920b6
#
_cell.length_a   1.000
_cell.length_b   1.000
_cell.length_c   1.000
_cell.angle_alpha   90.00
_cell.angle_beta   90.00
_cell.angle_gamma   90.00
#
_symmetry.space_group_name_H-M   'P 1'
#
loop_
_entity.id
_entity.type
_entity.pdbx_description
1 polymer ?
#
loop_
_entity_poly.entity_id
_entity_poly.type
_entity_poly.pdbx_seq_one_letter_code
_entity_poly.pdbx_strand_id
1 'polypeptide(L)'
;MRDAMVLKAQRFVNSVYGSRIGTTVEESGEADWATLYALTRALQYELGITALSDNFGPTTLNTLTAKYPELDADTVPSPDFCRILQAGLYCKGYDGGDLDGIYGARVQRAVTRLKTDMGVEQALPGAGLTPKVVKALLTMDSYVPGASGTGQVRAVQQWLNGRYLNRRDFYVIACDGLVTRDTLKALLFGVQYELGMADGTANGNFGPGTQSGLKSHAVTQGDTGVFVQLFSAGMVVNRRPAALTDTFDSSLAAAVRAFQTFAALPATGEGDFATFASLLASFGDQSRPAKACDTITKVTPARAASLKAAGITYIGRYLTNPSATSLPEKAIQPGELATIAQQGLRCFPIYQTVNNDASDFDYVAGRTAGYAAVNAARDHGFRRGSRIFFAVDFDAIDAEITAKVLPHFKGIKEAMADSGHPYEIGVYGSRNVCARVGAAGYSTASFVAGMSSGFDGNAGYPLPEDWAYDQFVIRTLGSGDGQLEIDADIASGRDTGQGSFDRPRPAVPDVAFDERQVPALRADLSRYMQSIGRPDTGGIGRDARLYTNAQAIAAIQDQDGLITELAKTYTMRKALIQTVVYWAMRDYGLAAQSTDQQVADHHLSGSGSVRDSYTGIGEISASDAIQAWNHCIGWGFTTGDRRDPAKDADLWTVWQQLNKDNAFSVRTAALIHLWGTRGRPGGQLPPGDRVTTPRSMRLDLAEFEITELLRRYRAWDPDVESQTHQSLAVYQIFEKYNSILRNA
;
A
#
# COMPACT_ATOMS: atom_id res chain seq x y z
N MET A 1 1.87 -4.38 -30.57
CA MET A 1 1.73 -4.68 -32.03
C MET A 1 3.13 -4.65 -32.62
N ARG A 2 3.56 -5.71 -33.28
CA ARG A 2 4.91 -5.78 -33.88
C ARG A 2 5.09 -4.72 -34.96
N ASP A 3 6.06 -3.83 -34.75
CA ASP A 3 6.47 -2.85 -35.77
C ASP A 3 7.69 -3.38 -36.53
N ALA A 4 7.60 -3.46 -37.85
CA ALA A 4 8.67 -4.01 -38.68
C ALA A 4 9.94 -3.15 -38.67
N MET A 5 9.81 -1.84 -38.44
CA MET A 5 10.98 -0.94 -38.40
C MET A 5 11.64 -0.94 -37.03
N VAL A 6 10.87 -1.11 -35.94
CA VAL A 6 11.44 -1.37 -34.61
C VAL A 6 12.19 -2.71 -34.60
N LEU A 7 11.64 -3.75 -35.23
CA LEU A 7 12.35 -5.02 -35.43
C LEU A 7 13.67 -4.85 -36.20
N LYS A 8 13.66 -4.02 -37.27
CA LYS A 8 14.90 -3.65 -38.00
C LYS A 8 15.90 -2.92 -37.12
N ALA A 9 15.42 -1.99 -36.25
CA ALA A 9 16.26 -1.26 -35.31
C ALA A 9 16.91 -2.20 -34.29
N GLN A 10 16.17 -3.16 -33.76
CA GLN A 10 16.68 -4.19 -32.83
C GLN A 10 17.74 -5.07 -33.51
N ARG A 11 17.51 -5.53 -34.75
CA ARG A 11 18.50 -6.29 -35.53
C ARG A 11 19.76 -5.49 -35.85
N PHE A 12 19.60 -4.22 -36.19
CA PHE A 12 20.71 -3.31 -36.38
C PHE A 12 21.59 -3.21 -35.14
N VAL A 13 21.00 -2.93 -33.98
CA VAL A 13 21.74 -2.84 -32.72
C VAL A 13 22.43 -4.15 -32.39
N ASN A 14 21.76 -5.29 -32.51
CA ASN A 14 22.34 -6.60 -32.25
C ASN A 14 23.52 -6.91 -33.17
N SER A 15 23.35 -6.69 -34.48
CA SER A 15 24.34 -7.07 -35.47
C SER A 15 25.59 -6.15 -35.51
N VAL A 16 25.38 -4.85 -35.33
CA VAL A 16 26.47 -3.86 -35.42
C VAL A 16 27.12 -3.61 -34.06
N TYR A 17 26.32 -3.55 -33.01
CA TYR A 17 26.80 -3.13 -31.68
C TYR A 17 26.82 -4.22 -30.63
N GLY A 18 26.07 -5.33 -30.75
CA GLY A 18 25.90 -6.32 -29.70
C GLY A 18 27.19 -6.72 -28.98
N SER A 19 28.27 -7.05 -29.75
CA SER A 19 29.61 -7.37 -29.19
C SER A 19 30.34 -6.14 -28.64
N ARG A 20 30.08 -4.95 -29.18
CA ARG A 20 30.78 -3.70 -28.81
C ARG A 20 30.22 -3.08 -27.54
N ILE A 21 28.92 -3.23 -27.30
CA ILE A 21 28.21 -2.69 -26.13
C ILE A 21 27.96 -3.73 -25.03
N GLY A 22 28.35 -4.98 -25.28
CA GLY A 22 28.25 -6.08 -24.30
C GLY A 22 26.84 -6.53 -23.97
N THR A 23 25.86 -6.25 -24.86
CA THR A 23 24.46 -6.67 -24.68
C THR A 23 23.74 -6.80 -26.02
N THR A 24 22.71 -7.63 -26.07
CA THR A 24 21.77 -7.76 -27.18
C THR A 24 20.35 -7.60 -26.67
N VAL A 25 19.43 -7.25 -27.56
CA VAL A 25 17.99 -7.07 -27.25
C VAL A 25 17.15 -8.13 -27.94
N GLU A 26 15.99 -8.43 -27.38
CA GLU A 26 15.02 -9.31 -28.03
C GLU A 26 14.48 -8.66 -29.31
N GLU A 27 14.44 -9.44 -30.39
CA GLU A 27 13.90 -9.00 -31.69
C GLU A 27 12.36 -9.14 -31.69
N SER A 28 11.72 -8.43 -30.79
CA SER A 28 10.26 -8.46 -30.60
C SER A 28 9.49 -7.62 -31.61
N GLY A 29 10.10 -6.55 -32.12
CA GLY A 29 9.43 -5.50 -32.91
C GLY A 29 8.57 -4.57 -32.03
N GLU A 30 8.74 -4.60 -30.71
CA GLU A 30 8.12 -3.67 -29.76
C GLU A 30 9.19 -2.76 -29.16
N ALA A 31 8.91 -1.45 -29.12
CA ALA A 31 9.80 -0.50 -28.48
C ALA A 31 9.72 -0.70 -26.95
N ASP A 32 10.86 -0.95 -26.33
CA ASP A 32 11.01 -1.17 -24.90
C ASP A 32 12.29 -0.49 -24.36
N TRP A 33 12.41 -0.49 -23.04
CA TRP A 33 13.60 0.06 -22.37
C TRP A 33 14.88 -0.65 -22.78
N ALA A 34 14.85 -1.96 -23.00
CA ALA A 34 16.05 -2.72 -23.39
C ALA A 34 16.58 -2.22 -24.76
N THR A 35 15.69 -1.98 -25.73
CA THR A 35 16.03 -1.42 -27.03
C THR A 35 16.64 -0.01 -26.91
N LEU A 36 16.01 0.87 -26.08
CA LEU A 36 16.51 2.24 -25.89
C LEU A 36 17.84 2.29 -25.12
N TYR A 37 18.04 1.40 -24.15
CA TYR A 37 19.31 1.26 -23.45
C TYR A 37 20.42 0.82 -24.40
N ALA A 38 20.14 -0.14 -25.27
CA ALA A 38 21.11 -0.59 -26.28
C ALA A 38 21.44 0.53 -27.28
N LEU A 39 20.45 1.32 -27.73
CA LEU A 39 20.69 2.50 -28.58
C LEU A 39 21.51 3.58 -27.83
N THR A 40 21.25 3.77 -26.54
CA THR A 40 22.03 4.71 -25.70
C THR A 40 23.49 4.26 -25.59
N ARG A 41 23.74 2.98 -25.34
CA ARG A 41 25.10 2.41 -25.30
C ARG A 41 25.77 2.50 -26.67
N ALA A 42 25.06 2.26 -27.78
CA ALA A 42 25.56 2.42 -29.13
C ALA A 42 25.98 3.88 -29.41
N LEU A 43 25.14 4.85 -29.01
CA LEU A 43 25.47 6.28 -29.08
C LEU A 43 26.74 6.62 -28.26
N GLN A 44 26.83 6.11 -27.04
CA GLN A 44 27.99 6.30 -26.16
C GLN A 44 29.27 5.72 -26.82
N TYR A 45 29.18 4.54 -27.44
CA TYR A 45 30.26 3.93 -28.18
C TYR A 45 30.73 4.83 -29.35
N GLU A 46 29.81 5.34 -30.18
CA GLU A 46 30.10 6.26 -31.27
C GLU A 46 30.71 7.59 -30.79
N LEU A 47 30.33 8.03 -29.57
CA LEU A 47 30.90 9.20 -28.92
C LEU A 47 32.31 8.93 -28.35
N GLY A 48 32.81 7.67 -28.36
CA GLY A 48 34.08 7.28 -27.78
C GLY A 48 34.08 7.21 -26.25
N ILE A 49 32.92 7.08 -25.63
CA ILE A 49 32.78 6.86 -24.18
C ILE A 49 33.08 5.39 -23.90
N THR A 50 34.05 5.12 -23.04
CA THR A 50 34.49 3.76 -22.71
C THR A 50 33.69 3.10 -21.60
N ALA A 51 33.16 3.88 -20.64
CA ALA A 51 32.29 3.40 -19.57
C ALA A 51 30.82 3.48 -20.03
N LEU A 52 30.41 2.47 -20.81
CA LEU A 52 29.05 2.40 -21.34
C LEU A 52 28.02 2.09 -20.22
N SER A 53 26.86 2.72 -20.28
CA SER A 53 25.76 2.51 -19.33
C SER A 53 24.40 2.69 -20.02
N ASP A 54 23.35 2.16 -19.39
CA ASP A 54 21.96 2.33 -19.86
C ASP A 54 21.47 3.76 -19.69
N ASN A 55 22.17 4.56 -18.87
CA ASN A 55 21.76 5.92 -18.55
C ASN A 55 22.35 6.94 -19.52
N PHE A 56 21.49 7.74 -20.14
CA PHE A 56 21.88 8.95 -20.86
C PHE A 56 22.16 10.08 -19.85
N GLY A 57 23.26 9.94 -19.10
CA GLY A 57 23.66 10.84 -18.02
C GLY A 57 24.39 12.09 -18.48
N PRO A 58 24.91 12.91 -17.53
CA PRO A 58 25.65 14.14 -17.82
C PRO A 58 26.87 13.92 -18.71
N THR A 59 27.64 12.82 -18.55
CA THR A 59 28.76 12.49 -19.37
C THR A 59 28.38 12.35 -20.84
N THR A 60 27.32 11.59 -21.15
CA THR A 60 26.82 11.41 -22.51
C THR A 60 26.36 12.74 -23.11
N LEU A 61 25.54 13.50 -22.34
CA LEU A 61 25.03 14.79 -22.80
C LEU A 61 26.13 15.80 -23.05
N ASN A 62 27.10 15.95 -22.14
CA ASN A 62 28.20 16.88 -22.29
C ASN A 62 29.13 16.51 -23.45
N THR A 63 29.43 15.22 -23.62
CA THR A 63 30.27 14.74 -24.75
C THR A 63 29.58 14.97 -26.08
N LEU A 64 28.25 14.69 -26.15
CA LEU A 64 27.45 14.95 -27.35
C LEU A 64 27.41 16.45 -27.66
N THR A 65 27.17 17.31 -26.64
CA THR A 65 27.14 18.76 -26.81
C THR A 65 28.47 19.33 -27.28
N ALA A 66 29.57 18.82 -26.76
CA ALA A 66 30.92 19.30 -27.15
C ALA A 66 31.32 18.89 -28.59
N LYS A 67 30.89 17.70 -29.03
CA LYS A 67 31.23 17.18 -30.36
C LYS A 67 30.24 17.62 -31.45
N TYR A 68 28.97 17.61 -31.13
CA TYR A 68 27.86 17.80 -32.07
C TYR A 68 26.74 18.64 -31.43
N PRO A 69 26.88 19.98 -31.39
CA PRO A 69 25.86 20.87 -30.82
C PRO A 69 24.53 20.78 -31.56
N GLU A 70 24.53 20.38 -32.81
CA GLU A 70 23.37 20.03 -33.63
C GLU A 70 23.73 18.90 -34.58
N LEU A 71 22.84 17.95 -34.77
CA LEU A 71 22.92 16.82 -35.69
C LEU A 71 21.93 16.99 -36.81
N ASP A 72 22.37 17.18 -38.02
CA ASP A 72 21.59 17.35 -39.26
C ASP A 72 22.20 16.57 -40.43
N ALA A 73 21.78 16.88 -41.67
CA ALA A 73 22.29 16.20 -42.84
C ALA A 73 23.80 16.41 -43.09
N ASP A 74 24.35 17.51 -42.61
CA ASP A 74 25.75 17.91 -42.87
C ASP A 74 26.68 17.54 -41.69
N THR A 75 26.12 17.36 -40.51
CA THR A 75 26.88 17.20 -39.23
C THR A 75 26.88 15.81 -38.63
N VAL A 76 25.96 14.92 -39.08
CA VAL A 76 25.94 13.51 -38.61
C VAL A 76 27.23 12.80 -39.00
N PRO A 77 28.03 12.27 -38.02
CA PRO A 77 29.43 11.88 -38.27
C PRO A 77 29.61 10.58 -39.06
N SER A 78 28.63 9.67 -39.00
CA SER A 78 28.73 8.37 -39.68
C SER A 78 27.35 7.80 -40.04
N PRO A 79 27.28 6.88 -41.01
CA PRO A 79 26.02 6.16 -41.30
C PRO A 79 25.47 5.38 -40.10
N ASP A 80 26.31 4.79 -39.27
CA ASP A 80 25.87 4.03 -38.11
C ASP A 80 25.34 4.96 -37.02
N PHE A 81 25.94 6.13 -36.84
CA PHE A 81 25.40 7.17 -35.96
C PHE A 81 24.00 7.61 -36.43
N CYS A 82 23.82 7.83 -37.75
CA CYS A 82 22.54 8.16 -38.31
C CYS A 82 21.48 7.04 -38.09
N ARG A 83 21.86 5.77 -38.23
CA ARG A 83 20.99 4.63 -37.95
C ARG A 83 20.50 4.58 -36.50
N ILE A 84 21.35 4.99 -35.53
CA ILE A 84 20.91 5.13 -34.12
C ILE A 84 19.79 6.15 -34.02
N LEU A 85 19.93 7.31 -34.67
CA LEU A 85 18.87 8.35 -34.66
C LEU A 85 17.60 7.87 -35.38
N GLN A 86 17.73 7.21 -36.54
CA GLN A 86 16.63 6.63 -37.29
C GLN A 86 15.88 5.56 -36.45
N ALA A 87 16.66 4.70 -35.76
CA ALA A 87 16.12 3.69 -34.84
C ALA A 87 15.35 4.33 -33.66
N GLY A 88 15.91 5.38 -33.05
CA GLY A 88 15.25 6.16 -32.02
C GLY A 88 13.93 6.77 -32.47
N LEU A 89 13.88 7.31 -33.71
CA LEU A 89 12.66 7.84 -34.30
C LEU A 89 11.57 6.76 -34.43
N TYR A 90 11.93 5.55 -34.90
CA TYR A 90 10.97 4.43 -34.97
C TYR A 90 10.48 3.99 -33.61
N CYS A 91 11.36 3.89 -32.61
CA CYS A 91 10.95 3.58 -31.24
C CYS A 91 9.97 4.63 -30.66
N LYS A 92 9.98 5.85 -31.18
CA LYS A 92 9.05 6.94 -30.86
C LYS A 92 7.80 7.01 -31.76
N GLY A 93 7.67 6.14 -32.76
CA GLY A 93 6.55 6.13 -33.69
C GLY A 93 6.67 7.16 -34.83
N TYR A 94 7.89 7.66 -35.10
CA TYR A 94 8.15 8.56 -36.24
C TYR A 94 8.89 7.85 -37.38
N ASP A 95 8.62 8.26 -38.62
CA ASP A 95 9.24 7.67 -39.81
C ASP A 95 10.72 8.05 -39.95
N GLY A 96 11.61 7.24 -39.38
CA GLY A 96 13.07 7.43 -39.44
C GLY A 96 13.74 7.12 -40.78
N GLY A 97 13.01 6.86 -41.86
CA GLY A 97 13.61 6.44 -43.17
C GLY A 97 13.81 4.92 -43.25
N ASP A 98 14.71 4.44 -44.10
CA ASP A 98 14.89 3.00 -44.35
C ASP A 98 15.92 2.33 -43.45
N LEU A 99 16.39 2.96 -42.36
CA LEU A 99 17.59 2.60 -41.60
C LEU A 99 18.87 2.46 -42.47
N ASP A 100 18.97 3.32 -43.45
CA ASP A 100 20.06 3.33 -44.44
C ASP A 100 21.31 4.10 -43.96
N GLY A 101 21.17 4.85 -42.85
CA GLY A 101 22.27 5.71 -42.35
C GLY A 101 22.35 7.07 -43.08
N ILE A 102 21.29 7.48 -43.77
CA ILE A 102 21.22 8.76 -44.48
C ILE A 102 20.23 9.70 -43.78
N TYR A 103 20.70 10.89 -43.38
CA TYR A 103 19.86 11.94 -42.81
C TYR A 103 19.07 12.67 -43.91
N GLY A 104 18.24 11.89 -44.63
CA GLY A 104 17.52 12.36 -45.82
C GLY A 104 16.20 13.10 -45.47
N ALA A 105 15.43 13.46 -46.50
CA ALA A 105 14.19 14.25 -46.36
C ALA A 105 13.15 13.57 -45.49
N ARG A 106 13.08 12.23 -45.40
CA ARG A 106 12.17 11.51 -44.49
C ARG A 106 12.54 11.72 -43.03
N VAL A 107 13.84 11.59 -42.70
CA VAL A 107 14.34 11.85 -41.33
C VAL A 107 14.08 13.30 -40.93
N GLN A 108 14.40 14.26 -41.84
CA GLN A 108 14.15 15.69 -41.59
C GLN A 108 12.68 15.99 -41.28
N ARG A 109 11.75 15.41 -42.04
CA ARG A 109 10.30 15.56 -41.74
C ARG A 109 9.91 14.93 -40.42
N ALA A 110 10.46 13.76 -40.09
CA ALA A 110 10.22 13.08 -38.81
C ALA A 110 10.71 13.91 -37.64
N VAL A 111 11.91 14.49 -37.74
CA VAL A 111 12.49 15.38 -36.72
C VAL A 111 11.67 16.66 -36.55
N THR A 112 11.25 17.29 -37.63
CA THR A 112 10.39 18.48 -37.56
C THR A 112 9.08 18.14 -36.86
N ARG A 113 8.42 17.02 -37.21
CA ARG A 113 7.20 16.57 -36.56
C ARG A 113 7.41 16.25 -35.09
N LEU A 114 8.50 15.57 -34.74
CA LEU A 114 8.88 15.29 -33.35
C LEU A 114 9.01 16.59 -32.54
N LYS A 115 9.69 17.60 -33.09
CA LYS A 115 9.86 18.91 -32.43
C LYS A 115 8.54 19.64 -32.24
N THR A 116 7.64 19.58 -33.22
CA THR A 116 6.27 20.13 -33.14
C THR A 116 5.50 19.42 -32.05
N ASP A 117 5.56 18.09 -32.00
CA ASP A 117 4.85 17.29 -30.99
C ASP A 117 5.44 17.51 -29.57
N MET A 118 6.73 17.80 -29.44
CA MET A 118 7.39 18.22 -28.19
C MET A 118 7.08 19.67 -27.78
N GLY A 119 6.54 20.50 -28.69
CA GLY A 119 6.32 21.93 -28.43
C GLY A 119 7.59 22.79 -28.53
N VAL A 120 8.66 22.30 -29.15
CA VAL A 120 9.97 22.98 -29.17
C VAL A 120 10.35 23.54 -30.56
N GLU A 121 9.49 23.43 -31.57
CA GLU A 121 9.75 23.85 -32.93
C GLU A 121 10.12 25.33 -33.08
N GLN A 122 9.46 26.22 -32.30
CA GLN A 122 9.77 27.64 -32.30
C GLN A 122 11.12 27.96 -31.66
N ALA A 123 11.50 27.25 -30.59
CA ALA A 123 12.78 27.42 -29.91
C ALA A 123 13.95 26.78 -30.69
N LEU A 124 13.67 25.74 -31.47
CA LEU A 124 14.61 24.96 -32.26
C LEU A 124 14.10 24.81 -33.70
N PRO A 125 14.13 25.86 -34.52
CA PRO A 125 13.66 25.78 -35.92
C PRO A 125 14.53 24.83 -36.76
N GLY A 126 13.95 24.29 -37.83
CA GLY A 126 14.64 23.40 -38.76
C GLY A 126 14.60 21.92 -38.35
N ALA A 127 15.38 21.10 -39.07
CA ALA A 127 15.30 19.65 -38.94
C ALA A 127 16.53 19.04 -38.22
N GLY A 128 17.36 19.84 -37.54
CA GLY A 128 18.47 19.37 -36.73
C GLY A 128 18.05 18.90 -35.35
N LEU A 129 18.80 17.97 -34.76
CA LEU A 129 18.62 17.43 -33.41
C LEU A 129 19.69 18.00 -32.47
N THR A 130 19.27 18.80 -31.50
CA THR A 130 20.16 19.20 -30.40
C THR A 130 20.40 18.06 -29.42
N PRO A 131 21.47 18.05 -28.60
CA PRO A 131 21.76 17.01 -27.64
C PRO A 131 20.61 16.70 -26.66
N LYS A 132 19.84 17.72 -26.25
CA LYS A 132 18.66 17.53 -25.37
C LYS A 132 17.52 16.80 -26.09
N VAL A 133 17.31 17.08 -27.38
CA VAL A 133 16.33 16.37 -28.19
C VAL A 133 16.76 14.93 -28.47
N VAL A 134 18.08 14.69 -28.72
CA VAL A 134 18.64 13.34 -28.82
C VAL A 134 18.44 12.56 -27.52
N LYS A 135 18.70 13.18 -26.37
CA LYS A 135 18.41 12.56 -25.07
C LYS A 135 16.94 12.17 -24.95
N ALA A 136 16.04 13.09 -25.29
CA ALA A 136 14.59 12.87 -25.25
C ALA A 136 14.13 11.79 -26.25
N LEU A 137 14.80 11.65 -27.40
CA LEU A 137 14.56 10.61 -28.39
C LEU A 137 14.83 9.21 -27.84
N LEU A 138 15.82 9.06 -26.94
CA LEU A 138 16.26 7.78 -26.37
C LEU A 138 15.68 7.49 -24.98
N THR A 139 14.45 7.95 -24.71
CA THR A 139 13.62 7.62 -23.53
C THR A 139 12.34 6.89 -23.94
N MET A 140 11.53 6.46 -22.99
CA MET A 140 10.17 5.95 -23.28
C MET A 140 9.08 7.04 -23.27
N ASP A 141 9.44 8.31 -23.10
CA ASP A 141 8.50 9.42 -23.13
C ASP A 141 7.75 9.50 -24.46
N SER A 142 6.44 9.66 -24.40
CA SER A 142 5.60 9.86 -25.59
C SER A 142 5.37 11.35 -25.85
N TYR A 143 5.43 11.73 -27.13
CA TYR A 143 5.10 13.09 -27.57
C TYR A 143 3.79 13.17 -28.35
N VAL A 144 3.08 12.05 -28.45
CA VAL A 144 1.72 11.98 -29.01
C VAL A 144 0.73 11.70 -27.87
N PRO A 145 -0.53 12.14 -28.00
CA PRO A 145 -1.54 11.96 -26.96
C PRO A 145 -1.69 10.51 -26.54
N GLY A 146 -1.59 10.25 -25.22
CA GLY A 146 -1.92 8.96 -24.61
C GLY A 146 -3.44 8.71 -24.59
N ALA A 147 -3.85 7.46 -24.41
CA ALA A 147 -5.26 7.07 -24.43
C ALA A 147 -6.15 7.83 -23.42
N SER A 148 -5.57 8.26 -22.28
CA SER A 148 -6.26 9.04 -21.24
C SER A 148 -5.72 10.47 -21.14
N GLY A 149 -4.85 10.88 -22.06
CA GLY A 149 -4.27 12.21 -22.07
C GLY A 149 -5.26 13.28 -22.52
N THR A 150 -5.12 14.49 -21.97
CA THR A 150 -5.95 15.64 -22.34
C THR A 150 -5.18 16.66 -23.15
N GLY A 151 -5.85 17.33 -24.10
CA GLY A 151 -5.24 18.40 -24.90
C GLY A 151 -4.77 19.58 -24.02
N GLN A 152 -5.45 19.86 -22.91
CA GLN A 152 -5.08 20.94 -21.98
C GLN A 152 -3.76 20.63 -21.27
N VAL A 153 -3.59 19.44 -20.73
CA VAL A 153 -2.33 19.02 -20.09
C VAL A 153 -1.21 18.99 -21.14
N ARG A 154 -1.46 18.47 -22.35
CA ARG A 154 -0.49 18.48 -23.43
C ARG A 154 -0.04 19.90 -23.79
N ALA A 155 -0.97 20.86 -23.84
CA ALA A 155 -0.62 22.26 -24.10
C ALA A 155 0.33 22.83 -23.02
N VAL A 156 0.12 22.48 -21.74
CA VAL A 156 1.03 22.84 -20.63
C VAL A 156 2.40 22.20 -20.84
N GLN A 157 2.46 20.90 -21.15
CA GLN A 157 3.72 20.17 -21.37
C GLN A 157 4.51 20.77 -22.54
N GLN A 158 3.85 21.04 -23.68
CA GLN A 158 4.48 21.67 -24.85
C GLN A 158 4.95 23.09 -24.55
N TRP A 159 4.16 23.88 -23.82
CA TRP A 159 4.55 25.25 -23.42
C TRP A 159 5.79 25.24 -22.50
N LEU A 160 5.84 24.34 -21.51
CA LEU A 160 6.99 24.22 -20.61
C LEU A 160 8.25 23.83 -21.40
N ASN A 161 8.16 22.83 -22.28
CA ASN A 161 9.28 22.42 -23.13
C ASN A 161 9.77 23.58 -24.00
N GLY A 162 8.88 24.26 -24.73
CA GLY A 162 9.23 25.34 -25.64
C GLY A 162 9.85 26.56 -24.93
N ARG A 163 9.35 26.90 -23.74
CA ARG A 163 9.81 28.07 -23.02
C ARG A 163 11.14 27.87 -22.30
N TYR A 164 11.37 26.67 -21.70
CA TYR A 164 12.50 26.45 -20.79
C TYR A 164 13.58 25.53 -21.34
N LEU A 165 13.44 25.03 -22.57
CA LEU A 165 14.41 24.11 -23.20
C LEU A 165 15.85 24.62 -23.13
N ASN A 166 16.06 25.94 -23.32
CA ASN A 166 17.38 26.56 -23.35
C ASN A 166 18.04 26.69 -21.97
N ARG A 167 17.30 26.44 -20.88
CA ARG A 167 17.89 26.41 -19.53
C ARG A 167 18.71 25.15 -19.35
N ARG A 168 19.91 25.25 -18.79
CA ARG A 168 20.84 24.12 -18.68
C ARG A 168 20.23 22.90 -18.00
N ASP A 169 19.58 23.10 -16.86
CA ASP A 169 19.11 22.04 -15.98
C ASP A 169 17.69 21.56 -16.34
N PHE A 170 17.00 22.25 -17.23
CA PHE A 170 15.71 21.81 -17.76
C PHE A 170 15.87 20.70 -18.78
N TYR A 171 14.99 19.70 -18.73
CA TYR A 171 14.93 18.59 -19.69
C TYR A 171 13.57 18.53 -20.39
N VAL A 172 13.54 17.96 -21.60
CA VAL A 172 12.30 17.76 -22.34
C VAL A 172 11.46 16.72 -21.61
N ILE A 173 10.23 17.08 -21.30
CA ILE A 173 9.25 16.17 -20.69
C ILE A 173 8.30 15.61 -21.76
N ALA A 174 7.64 14.48 -21.46
CA ALA A 174 6.59 13.90 -22.31
C ALA A 174 5.49 14.93 -22.62
N CYS A 175 4.90 14.81 -23.84
CA CYS A 175 3.76 15.62 -24.28
C CYS A 175 2.58 14.72 -24.65
N ASP A 176 2.26 13.79 -23.78
CA ASP A 176 1.20 12.78 -23.96
C ASP A 176 -0.16 13.21 -23.40
N GLY A 177 -0.20 14.36 -22.72
CA GLY A 177 -1.41 14.87 -22.07
C GLY A 177 -1.73 14.21 -20.74
N LEU A 178 -0.81 13.40 -20.19
CA LEU A 178 -0.90 12.80 -18.85
C LEU A 178 -0.10 13.63 -17.85
N VAL A 179 -0.67 13.88 -16.68
CA VAL A 179 0.09 14.51 -15.60
C VAL A 179 0.96 13.46 -14.93
N THR A 180 2.25 13.74 -14.85
CA THR A 180 3.26 12.91 -14.19
C THR A 180 4.08 13.75 -13.21
N ARG A 181 4.92 13.08 -12.40
CA ARG A 181 5.91 13.75 -11.56
C ARG A 181 6.81 14.71 -12.36
N ASP A 182 7.19 14.33 -13.59
CA ASP A 182 8.03 15.17 -14.45
C ASP A 182 7.28 16.41 -14.95
N THR A 183 5.98 16.31 -15.22
CA THR A 183 5.14 17.48 -15.55
C THR A 183 5.13 18.50 -14.41
N LEU A 184 4.92 18.03 -13.17
CA LEU A 184 4.94 18.89 -11.99
C LEU A 184 6.33 19.49 -11.73
N LYS A 185 7.37 18.68 -11.88
CA LYS A 185 8.76 19.12 -11.72
C LYS A 185 9.15 20.18 -12.75
N ALA A 186 8.74 20.00 -14.00
CA ALA A 186 8.95 20.97 -15.06
C ALA A 186 8.21 22.30 -14.77
N LEU A 187 6.99 22.24 -14.25
CA LEU A 187 6.25 23.42 -13.82
C LEU A 187 6.97 24.14 -12.66
N LEU A 188 7.50 23.39 -11.69
CA LEU A 188 8.29 23.95 -10.59
C LEU A 188 9.60 24.58 -11.09
N PHE A 189 10.30 23.98 -12.05
CA PHE A 189 11.42 24.62 -12.72
C PHE A 189 11.01 25.94 -13.37
N GLY A 190 9.88 25.98 -14.07
CA GLY A 190 9.33 27.19 -14.66
C GLY A 190 9.12 28.29 -13.62
N VAL A 191 8.44 27.96 -12.50
CA VAL A 191 8.25 28.88 -11.37
C VAL A 191 9.61 29.39 -10.85
N GLN A 192 10.56 28.51 -10.62
CA GLN A 192 11.88 28.88 -10.09
C GLN A 192 12.67 29.79 -11.04
N TYR A 193 12.62 29.53 -12.35
CA TYR A 193 13.28 30.39 -13.34
C TYR A 193 12.65 31.78 -13.42
N GLU A 194 11.33 31.88 -13.35
CA GLU A 194 10.64 33.19 -13.37
C GLU A 194 10.78 33.93 -12.04
N LEU A 195 11.08 33.24 -10.93
CA LEU A 195 11.52 33.84 -9.66
C LEU A 195 13.00 34.30 -9.71
N GLY A 196 13.69 34.16 -10.85
CA GLY A 196 15.07 34.61 -11.03
C GLY A 196 16.11 33.60 -10.54
N MET A 197 15.76 32.35 -10.24
CA MET A 197 16.74 31.34 -9.83
C MET A 197 17.60 30.90 -11.02
N ALA A 198 18.92 30.90 -10.81
CA ALA A 198 19.88 30.45 -11.82
C ALA A 198 19.86 28.92 -11.97
N ASP A 199 20.38 28.43 -13.11
CA ASP A 199 20.73 27.03 -13.27
C ASP A 199 21.72 26.60 -12.17
N GLY A 200 21.52 25.42 -11.58
CA GLY A 200 22.24 24.93 -10.40
C GLY A 200 21.58 25.29 -9.07
N THR A 201 20.69 26.31 -9.04
CA THR A 201 19.88 26.67 -7.87
C THR A 201 18.43 26.17 -8.06
N ALA A 202 17.86 26.39 -9.24
CA ALA A 202 16.58 25.78 -9.62
C ALA A 202 16.75 24.25 -9.67
N ASN A 203 15.87 23.53 -8.99
CA ASN A 203 15.96 22.08 -8.82
C ASN A 203 14.63 21.32 -9.03
N GLY A 204 13.55 22.06 -9.32
CA GLY A 204 12.21 21.50 -9.52
C GLY A 204 11.55 20.96 -8.22
N ASN A 205 12.00 21.40 -7.04
CA ASN A 205 11.39 21.07 -5.75
C ASN A 205 10.74 22.31 -5.11
N PHE A 206 9.63 22.12 -4.42
CA PHE A 206 8.92 23.21 -3.72
C PHE A 206 9.60 23.53 -2.38
N GLY A 207 10.87 23.98 -2.44
CA GLY A 207 11.68 24.30 -1.27
C GLY A 207 11.50 25.73 -0.74
N PRO A 208 12.21 26.10 0.37
CA PRO A 208 12.06 27.40 1.03
C PRO A 208 12.25 28.62 0.13
N GLY A 209 13.20 28.56 -0.81
CA GLY A 209 13.44 29.64 -1.77
C GLY A 209 12.26 29.87 -2.71
N THR A 210 11.67 28.79 -3.25
CA THR A 210 10.47 28.84 -4.09
C THR A 210 9.28 29.40 -3.30
N GLN A 211 9.08 28.92 -2.06
CA GLN A 211 8.04 29.41 -1.18
C GLN A 211 8.18 30.91 -0.87
N SER A 212 9.40 31.35 -0.52
CA SER A 212 9.67 32.75 -0.24
C SER A 212 9.41 33.65 -1.44
N GLY A 213 9.86 33.22 -2.64
CA GLY A 213 9.62 33.95 -3.88
C GLY A 213 8.14 34.10 -4.22
N LEU A 214 7.36 33.00 -4.12
CA LEU A 214 5.93 33.02 -4.43
C LEU A 214 5.08 33.89 -3.51
N LYS A 215 5.52 34.16 -2.27
CA LYS A 215 4.80 35.06 -1.35
C LYS A 215 4.66 36.48 -1.87
N SER A 216 5.53 36.89 -2.79
CA SER A 216 5.48 38.23 -3.42
C SER A 216 4.92 38.22 -4.86
N HIS A 217 4.42 37.05 -5.34
CA HIS A 217 3.94 36.91 -6.71
C HIS A 217 2.50 36.37 -6.77
N ALA A 218 1.61 36.95 -5.96
CA ALA A 218 0.18 36.69 -6.10
C ALA A 218 -0.32 37.17 -7.47
N VAL A 219 -1.29 36.47 -8.03
CA VAL A 219 -1.95 36.85 -9.28
C VAL A 219 -3.45 37.01 -9.06
N THR A 220 -4.01 38.10 -9.65
CA THR A 220 -5.41 38.51 -9.44
C THR A 220 -6.10 38.80 -10.76
N GLN A 221 -7.42 38.95 -10.73
CA GLN A 221 -8.19 39.26 -11.93
C GLN A 221 -7.74 40.60 -12.53
N GLY A 222 -7.40 40.56 -13.82
CA GLY A 222 -6.83 41.70 -14.58
C GLY A 222 -5.32 41.55 -14.83
N ASP A 223 -4.62 40.71 -14.07
CA ASP A 223 -3.19 40.49 -14.28
C ASP A 223 -2.93 39.70 -15.59
N THR A 224 -1.76 39.96 -16.17
CA THR A 224 -1.29 39.27 -17.38
C THR A 224 0.18 38.84 -17.25
N GLY A 225 0.57 37.84 -18.02
CA GLY A 225 1.97 37.45 -18.15
C GLY A 225 2.27 36.06 -17.59
N VAL A 226 3.58 35.79 -17.42
CA VAL A 226 4.07 34.43 -17.19
C VAL A 226 3.65 33.83 -15.85
N PHE A 227 3.50 34.63 -14.80
CA PHE A 227 3.03 34.12 -13.51
C PHE A 227 1.55 33.69 -13.56
N VAL A 228 0.71 34.39 -14.34
CA VAL A 228 -0.66 33.95 -14.64
C VAL A 228 -0.63 32.63 -15.41
N GLN A 229 0.28 32.51 -16.38
CA GLN A 229 0.42 31.30 -17.20
C GLN A 229 0.92 30.10 -16.37
N LEU A 230 1.89 30.28 -15.47
CA LEU A 230 2.33 29.26 -14.51
C LEU A 230 1.21 28.88 -13.53
N PHE A 231 0.44 29.83 -13.06
CA PHE A 231 -0.69 29.59 -12.18
C PHE A 231 -1.81 28.79 -12.89
N SER A 232 -2.20 29.22 -14.08
CA SER A 232 -3.20 28.51 -14.90
C SER A 232 -2.73 27.11 -15.28
N ALA A 233 -1.44 26.91 -15.58
CA ALA A 233 -0.83 25.62 -15.76
C ALA A 233 -0.99 24.72 -14.51
N GLY A 234 -0.75 25.27 -13.31
CA GLY A 234 -1.00 24.58 -12.04
C GLY A 234 -2.47 24.14 -11.88
N MET A 235 -3.42 24.98 -12.25
CA MET A 235 -4.85 24.61 -12.26
C MET A 235 -5.13 23.44 -13.22
N VAL A 236 -4.59 23.49 -14.44
CA VAL A 236 -4.76 22.42 -15.46
C VAL A 236 -4.16 21.11 -14.97
N VAL A 237 -2.95 21.12 -14.43
CA VAL A 237 -2.25 19.94 -13.90
C VAL A 237 -3.05 19.29 -12.75
N ASN A 238 -3.72 20.10 -11.93
CA ASN A 238 -4.60 19.61 -10.86
C ASN A 238 -6.04 19.28 -11.36
N ARG A 239 -6.24 19.18 -12.68
CA ARG A 239 -7.54 18.83 -13.31
C ARG A 239 -8.67 19.77 -12.90
N ARG A 240 -8.35 21.06 -12.66
CA ARG A 240 -9.36 22.07 -12.39
C ARG A 240 -9.87 22.67 -13.72
N PRO A 241 -11.11 23.18 -13.77
CA PRO A 241 -11.72 23.68 -15.01
C PRO A 241 -11.07 25.01 -15.43
N ALA A 242 -9.83 24.95 -15.92
CA ALA A 242 -9.06 26.06 -16.42
C ALA A 242 -8.36 25.67 -17.73
N ALA A 243 -7.99 26.65 -18.55
CA ALA A 243 -7.13 26.50 -19.69
C ALA A 243 -5.78 27.20 -19.43
N LEU A 244 -4.73 26.79 -20.13
CA LEU A 244 -3.45 27.50 -20.12
C LEU A 244 -3.68 28.90 -20.74
N THR A 245 -3.45 29.93 -19.94
CA THR A 245 -3.64 31.34 -20.34
C THR A 245 -2.64 32.23 -19.62
N ASP A 246 -2.25 33.33 -20.26
CA ASP A 246 -1.44 34.40 -19.68
C ASP A 246 -2.28 35.57 -19.14
N THR A 247 -3.60 35.47 -19.19
CA THR A 247 -4.54 36.52 -18.73
C THR A 247 -5.42 35.94 -17.62
N PHE A 248 -5.43 36.58 -16.47
CA PHE A 248 -6.28 36.25 -15.34
C PHE A 248 -7.67 36.87 -15.51
N ASP A 249 -8.53 36.23 -16.23
CA ASP A 249 -9.88 36.71 -16.50
C ASP A 249 -10.88 36.27 -15.40
N SER A 250 -12.14 36.66 -15.55
CA SER A 250 -13.22 36.31 -14.63
C SER A 250 -13.53 34.83 -14.58
N SER A 251 -13.27 34.08 -15.66
CA SER A 251 -13.45 32.64 -15.73
C SER A 251 -12.41 31.93 -14.88
N LEU A 252 -11.13 32.32 -14.99
CA LEU A 252 -10.07 31.80 -14.15
C LEU A 252 -10.31 32.12 -12.67
N ALA A 253 -10.75 33.37 -12.35
CA ALA A 253 -11.10 33.72 -10.97
C ALA A 253 -12.22 32.86 -10.38
N ALA A 254 -13.24 32.53 -11.17
CA ALA A 254 -14.31 31.63 -10.75
C ALA A 254 -13.79 30.19 -10.50
N ALA A 255 -12.94 29.68 -11.40
CA ALA A 255 -12.30 28.36 -11.24
C ALA A 255 -11.41 28.30 -9.99
N VAL A 256 -10.69 29.38 -9.69
CA VAL A 256 -9.86 29.51 -8.49
C VAL A 256 -10.71 29.48 -7.22
N ARG A 257 -11.83 30.21 -7.15
CA ARG A 257 -12.76 30.15 -6.00
C ARG A 257 -13.28 28.73 -5.77
N ALA A 258 -13.64 28.04 -6.85
CA ALA A 258 -14.10 26.65 -6.76
C ALA A 258 -13.01 25.72 -6.23
N PHE A 259 -11.77 25.86 -6.70
CA PHE A 259 -10.63 25.11 -6.19
C PHE A 259 -10.33 25.42 -4.73
N GLN A 260 -10.30 26.69 -4.35
CA GLN A 260 -10.08 27.13 -2.98
C GLN A 260 -11.13 26.55 -2.03
N THR A 261 -12.41 26.59 -2.40
CA THR A 261 -13.49 25.95 -1.64
C THR A 261 -13.26 24.45 -1.50
N PHE A 262 -12.89 23.78 -2.61
CA PHE A 262 -12.60 22.35 -2.63
C PHE A 262 -11.41 21.99 -1.73
N ALA A 263 -10.33 22.78 -1.74
CA ALA A 263 -9.09 22.56 -0.98
C ALA A 263 -9.13 23.13 0.46
N ALA A 264 -10.30 23.56 0.93
CA ALA A 264 -10.50 24.23 2.23
C ALA A 264 -9.56 25.43 2.43
N LEU A 265 -9.39 26.24 1.39
CA LEU A 265 -8.69 27.54 1.42
C LEU A 265 -9.71 28.70 1.48
N PRO A 266 -9.30 29.92 1.89
CA PRO A 266 -10.12 31.11 1.74
C PRO A 266 -10.51 31.32 0.27
N ALA A 267 -11.81 31.39 -0.03
CA ALA A 267 -12.32 31.46 -1.40
C ALA A 267 -12.27 32.89 -1.98
N THR A 268 -11.07 33.46 -2.10
CA THR A 268 -10.82 34.83 -2.58
C THR A 268 -10.98 34.97 -4.10
N GLY A 269 -10.68 33.91 -4.84
CA GLY A 269 -10.59 33.93 -6.28
C GLY A 269 -9.25 34.46 -6.80
N GLU A 270 -8.26 34.63 -5.94
CA GLU A 270 -6.92 35.10 -6.24
C GLU A 270 -5.93 33.91 -6.16
N GLY A 271 -4.90 33.93 -6.98
CA GLY A 271 -3.77 33.02 -6.92
C GLY A 271 -2.74 33.49 -5.90
N ASP A 272 -3.11 33.46 -4.63
CA ASP A 272 -2.21 33.79 -3.52
C ASP A 272 -1.22 32.63 -3.23
N PHE A 273 -0.30 32.86 -2.29
CA PHE A 273 0.70 31.84 -1.93
C PHE A 273 0.08 30.52 -1.49
N ALA A 274 -0.97 30.55 -0.68
CA ALA A 274 -1.60 29.33 -0.19
C ALA A 274 -2.24 28.52 -1.35
N THR A 275 -2.81 29.21 -2.32
CA THR A 275 -3.38 28.60 -3.53
C THR A 275 -2.29 28.04 -4.43
N PHE A 276 -1.21 28.79 -4.71
CA PHE A 276 -0.05 28.28 -5.46
C PHE A 276 0.55 27.05 -4.78
N ALA A 277 0.81 27.12 -3.46
CA ALA A 277 1.39 26.02 -2.71
C ALA A 277 0.54 24.74 -2.82
N SER A 278 -0.80 24.86 -2.74
CA SER A 278 -1.72 23.73 -2.84
C SER A 278 -1.78 23.11 -4.25
N LEU A 279 -1.45 23.90 -5.29
CA LEU A 279 -1.36 23.40 -6.68
C LEU A 279 0.00 22.76 -6.97
N LEU A 280 1.08 23.19 -6.32
CA LEU A 280 2.45 22.82 -6.64
C LEU A 280 3.06 21.77 -5.70
N ALA A 281 2.50 21.59 -4.50
CA ALA A 281 2.99 20.63 -3.52
C ALA A 281 1.84 19.91 -2.81
N SER A 282 2.03 18.63 -2.52
CA SER A 282 1.00 17.83 -1.83
C SER A 282 0.70 18.33 -0.43
N PHE A 283 1.69 18.86 0.27
CA PHE A 283 1.53 19.44 1.63
C PHE A 283 1.02 20.90 1.63
N GLY A 284 0.97 21.57 0.48
CA GLY A 284 0.49 22.95 0.37
C GLY A 284 1.25 23.96 1.23
N ASP A 285 0.53 24.97 1.75
CA ASP A 285 1.08 25.92 2.70
C ASP A 285 1.08 25.34 4.12
N GLN A 286 2.27 25.05 4.64
CA GLN A 286 2.45 24.46 5.98
C GLN A 286 2.15 25.43 7.13
N SER A 287 1.95 26.72 6.86
CA SER A 287 1.55 27.70 7.89
C SER A 287 0.04 27.72 8.17
N ARG A 288 -0.77 27.02 7.37
CA ARG A 288 -2.23 26.98 7.54
C ARG A 288 -2.62 26.45 8.93
N PRO A 289 -3.72 26.96 9.53
CA PRO A 289 -4.26 26.36 10.75
C PRO A 289 -4.82 24.95 10.47
N ALA A 290 -4.50 24.00 11.33
CA ALA A 290 -5.08 22.67 11.30
C ALA A 290 -6.40 22.66 12.08
N LYS A 291 -7.40 21.90 11.58
CA LYS A 291 -8.63 21.57 12.32
C LYS A 291 -8.68 20.11 12.77
N ALA A 292 -7.83 19.27 12.20
CA ALA A 292 -7.68 17.89 12.56
C ALA A 292 -6.22 17.56 12.84
N CYS A 293 -5.99 16.44 13.47
CA CYS A 293 -4.67 15.83 13.60
C CYS A 293 -4.81 14.34 13.79
N ASP A 294 -3.75 13.58 13.53
CA ASP A 294 -3.59 12.26 14.07
C ASP A 294 -2.34 12.19 14.97
N THR A 295 -2.31 11.20 15.87
CA THR A 295 -1.20 11.06 16.80
C THR A 295 -1.09 9.64 17.35
N ILE A 296 0.15 9.20 17.55
CA ILE A 296 0.49 7.96 18.26
C ILE A 296 0.50 8.13 19.77
N THR A 297 0.29 9.34 20.27
CA THR A 297 0.37 9.68 21.68
C THR A 297 -1.02 9.69 22.32
N LYS A 298 -1.17 9.06 23.49
CA LYS A 298 -2.42 9.06 24.26
C LYS A 298 -2.93 10.47 24.55
N VAL A 299 -4.20 10.74 24.31
CA VAL A 299 -4.84 12.03 24.59
C VAL A 299 -5.30 12.07 26.06
N THR A 300 -4.47 12.67 26.92
CA THR A 300 -4.83 12.98 28.31
C THR A 300 -5.67 14.26 28.40
N PRO A 301 -6.33 14.57 29.53
CA PRO A 301 -7.05 15.84 29.70
C PRO A 301 -6.19 17.08 29.42
N ALA A 302 -4.91 17.08 29.83
CA ALA A 302 -3.99 18.20 29.59
C ALA A 302 -3.64 18.30 28.09
N ARG A 303 -3.36 17.17 27.41
CA ARG A 303 -3.11 17.13 25.95
C ARG A 303 -4.34 17.53 25.15
N ALA A 304 -5.53 17.09 25.56
CA ALA A 304 -6.79 17.51 24.94
C ALA A 304 -7.03 19.03 25.03
N ALA A 305 -6.68 19.64 26.17
CA ALA A 305 -6.72 21.09 26.33
C ALA A 305 -5.76 21.81 25.39
N SER A 306 -4.54 21.29 25.20
CA SER A 306 -3.55 21.82 24.24
C SER A 306 -4.05 21.71 22.79
N LEU A 307 -4.62 20.58 22.40
CA LEU A 307 -5.23 20.38 21.08
C LEU A 307 -6.34 21.42 20.83
N LYS A 308 -7.25 21.57 21.79
CA LYS A 308 -8.36 22.53 21.71
C LYS A 308 -7.86 23.99 21.59
N ALA A 309 -6.85 24.35 22.39
CA ALA A 309 -6.24 25.67 22.34
C ALA A 309 -5.59 25.96 20.97
N ALA A 310 -5.06 24.94 20.30
CA ALA A 310 -4.52 25.03 18.94
C ALA A 310 -5.59 25.04 17.84
N GLY A 311 -6.89 24.95 18.18
CA GLY A 311 -8.00 24.95 17.21
C GLY A 311 -8.34 23.57 16.62
N ILE A 312 -7.72 22.50 17.12
CA ILE A 312 -8.03 21.12 16.70
C ILE A 312 -9.43 20.74 17.18
N THR A 313 -10.17 20.08 16.33
CA THR A 313 -11.53 19.57 16.59
C THR A 313 -11.59 18.08 16.39
N TYR A 314 -10.90 17.53 15.40
CA TYR A 314 -10.94 16.11 14.99
C TYR A 314 -9.60 15.46 15.27
N ILE A 315 -9.61 14.26 15.87
CA ILE A 315 -8.40 13.55 16.26
C ILE A 315 -8.45 12.14 15.69
N GLY A 316 -7.48 11.79 14.85
CA GLY A 316 -7.23 10.44 14.39
C GLY A 316 -6.52 9.62 15.47
N ARG A 317 -7.11 8.48 15.84
CA ARG A 317 -6.49 7.56 16.81
C ARG A 317 -6.56 6.12 16.29
N TYR A 318 -5.54 5.36 16.62
CA TYR A 318 -5.33 4.02 16.09
C TYR A 318 -6.12 2.98 16.90
N LEU A 319 -6.86 2.11 16.20
CA LEU A 319 -7.66 1.03 16.83
C LEU A 319 -6.77 -0.07 17.41
N THR A 320 -5.63 -0.34 16.77
CA THR A 320 -4.71 -1.42 17.12
C THR A 320 -3.27 -0.92 17.20
N ASN A 321 -2.38 -1.72 17.79
CA ASN A 321 -0.98 -1.40 17.87
C ASN A 321 -0.10 -2.66 17.75
N PRO A 322 0.40 -3.01 16.56
CA PRO A 322 1.31 -4.12 16.36
C PRO A 322 2.68 -3.88 17.03
N SER A 323 3.05 -2.62 17.28
CA SER A 323 4.33 -2.21 17.88
C SER A 323 4.19 -1.78 19.35
N ALA A 324 3.35 -2.48 20.13
CA ALA A 324 3.03 -2.10 21.51
C ALA A 324 4.24 -1.91 22.45
N THR A 325 5.36 -2.57 22.18
CA THR A 325 6.60 -2.43 22.97
C THR A 325 7.36 -1.14 22.68
N SER A 326 7.41 -0.69 21.45
CA SER A 326 8.13 0.53 21.02
C SER A 326 7.25 1.78 21.08
N LEU A 327 5.94 1.62 20.85
CA LEU A 327 4.95 2.70 20.80
C LEU A 327 3.75 2.40 21.71
N PRO A 328 3.91 2.35 23.04
CA PRO A 328 2.88 1.83 23.95
C PRO A 328 1.58 2.62 23.94
N GLU A 329 1.61 3.89 23.55
CA GLU A 329 0.44 4.77 23.51
C GLU A 329 -0.24 4.84 22.12
N LYS A 330 0.27 4.14 21.10
CA LYS A 330 -0.24 4.26 19.72
C LYS A 330 -1.72 3.87 19.63
N ALA A 331 -2.13 2.73 20.16
CA ALA A 331 -3.55 2.38 20.20
C ALA A 331 -4.32 3.23 21.23
N ILE A 332 -5.60 3.43 20.96
CA ILE A 332 -6.55 4.04 21.91
C ILE A 332 -6.45 3.36 23.26
N GLN A 333 -6.24 4.15 24.32
CA GLN A 333 -6.08 3.66 25.68
C GLN A 333 -7.41 3.68 26.46
N PRO A 334 -7.57 2.85 27.51
CA PRO A 334 -8.76 2.87 28.35
C PRO A 334 -9.09 4.27 28.87
N GLY A 335 -10.34 4.72 28.68
CA GLY A 335 -10.84 6.03 29.09
C GLY A 335 -10.47 7.20 28.17
N GLU A 336 -9.63 7.02 27.17
CA GLU A 336 -9.16 8.08 26.26
C GLU A 336 -10.28 8.69 25.46
N LEU A 337 -11.15 7.88 24.84
CA LEU A 337 -12.30 8.37 24.06
C LEU A 337 -13.29 9.18 24.91
N ALA A 338 -13.48 8.78 26.17
CA ALA A 338 -14.28 9.56 27.12
C ALA A 338 -13.66 10.93 27.40
N THR A 339 -12.34 10.98 27.56
CA THR A 339 -11.57 12.23 27.72
C THR A 339 -11.74 13.14 26.50
N ILE A 340 -11.56 12.62 25.30
CA ILE A 340 -11.74 13.34 24.03
C ILE A 340 -13.14 13.94 23.95
N ALA A 341 -14.19 13.13 24.21
CA ALA A 341 -15.57 13.58 24.18
C ALA A 341 -15.88 14.64 25.25
N GLN A 342 -15.40 14.46 26.48
CA GLN A 342 -15.61 15.43 27.59
C GLN A 342 -14.99 16.79 27.30
N GLN A 343 -13.90 16.83 26.55
CA GLN A 343 -13.26 18.09 26.12
C GLN A 343 -13.96 18.73 24.91
N GLY A 344 -15.02 18.08 24.38
CA GLY A 344 -15.75 18.56 23.18
C GLY A 344 -15.00 18.33 21.88
N LEU A 345 -14.01 17.45 21.89
CA LEU A 345 -13.27 16.99 20.71
C LEU A 345 -13.96 15.77 20.09
N ARG A 346 -13.59 15.44 18.87
CA ARG A 346 -14.15 14.31 18.12
C ARG A 346 -13.04 13.40 17.63
N CYS A 347 -13.29 12.11 17.59
CA CYS A 347 -12.29 11.13 17.17
C CYS A 347 -12.74 10.38 15.92
N PHE A 348 -11.82 10.14 14.99
CA PHE A 348 -11.98 9.21 13.88
C PHE A 348 -10.98 8.06 14.03
N PRO A 349 -11.40 6.80 13.80
CA PRO A 349 -10.55 5.64 13.99
C PRO A 349 -9.68 5.38 12.76
N ILE A 350 -8.41 5.05 13.02
CA ILE A 350 -7.43 4.59 12.03
C ILE A 350 -7.13 3.13 12.31
N TYR A 351 -7.13 2.31 11.26
CA TYR A 351 -6.65 0.93 11.32
C TYR A 351 -5.32 0.82 10.58
N GLN A 352 -4.29 0.56 11.31
CA GLN A 352 -2.95 0.32 10.79
C GLN A 352 -2.31 -0.83 11.55
N THR A 353 -1.82 -1.82 10.82
CA THR A 353 -0.91 -2.84 11.33
C THR A 353 0.52 -2.48 10.92
N VAL A 354 1.32 -3.37 10.37
CA VAL A 354 2.65 -3.01 9.86
C VAL A 354 2.52 -2.13 8.62
N ASN A 355 1.89 -2.58 7.57
CA ASN A 355 1.41 -1.87 6.36
C ASN A 355 2.38 -0.85 5.75
N ASN A 356 3.68 -1.14 5.79
CA ASN A 356 4.75 -0.27 5.30
C ASN A 356 5.51 -0.85 4.09
N ASP A 357 5.05 -2.00 3.57
CA ASP A 357 5.63 -2.67 2.39
C ASP A 357 4.52 -3.32 1.54
N ALA A 358 4.74 -3.44 0.24
CA ALA A 358 3.78 -4.05 -0.68
C ALA A 358 3.43 -5.50 -0.34
N SER A 359 4.31 -6.24 0.34
CA SER A 359 4.06 -7.62 0.77
C SER A 359 3.00 -7.75 1.86
N ASP A 360 2.73 -6.68 2.61
CA ASP A 360 1.69 -6.63 3.65
C ASP A 360 0.27 -6.61 3.05
N PHE A 361 0.16 -6.40 1.74
CA PHE A 361 -1.11 -6.18 1.07
C PHE A 361 -1.47 -7.31 0.12
N ASP A 362 -2.54 -8.02 0.44
CA ASP A 362 -3.23 -8.94 -0.44
C ASP A 362 -4.71 -9.04 -0.04
N TYR A 363 -5.46 -9.84 -0.77
CA TYR A 363 -6.89 -10.04 -0.51
C TYR A 363 -7.16 -10.66 0.88
N VAL A 364 -6.33 -11.64 1.30
CA VAL A 364 -6.50 -12.36 2.57
C VAL A 364 -6.18 -11.43 3.75
N ALA A 365 -5.07 -10.69 3.65
CA ALA A 365 -4.71 -9.68 4.64
C ALA A 365 -5.81 -8.60 4.76
N GLY A 366 -6.40 -8.19 3.61
CA GLY A 366 -7.54 -7.26 3.60
C GLY A 366 -8.77 -7.79 4.31
N ARG A 367 -9.13 -9.06 4.10
CA ARG A 367 -10.24 -9.70 4.82
C ARG A 367 -9.99 -9.73 6.33
N THR A 368 -8.78 -10.09 6.72
CA THR A 368 -8.35 -10.11 8.11
C THR A 368 -8.44 -8.71 8.74
N ALA A 369 -7.88 -7.71 8.07
CA ALA A 369 -7.93 -6.31 8.52
C ALA A 369 -9.37 -5.80 8.69
N GLY A 370 -10.26 -6.15 7.76
CA GLY A 370 -11.67 -5.77 7.84
C GLY A 370 -12.38 -6.32 9.08
N TYR A 371 -12.23 -7.62 9.36
CA TYR A 371 -12.82 -8.23 10.56
C TYR A 371 -12.21 -7.68 11.85
N ALA A 372 -10.89 -7.54 11.90
CA ALA A 372 -10.20 -7.03 13.06
C ALA A 372 -10.58 -5.58 13.38
N ALA A 373 -10.65 -4.73 12.35
CA ALA A 373 -11.07 -3.34 12.51
C ALA A 373 -12.51 -3.22 13.03
N VAL A 374 -13.43 -4.06 12.54
CA VAL A 374 -14.83 -4.11 13.03
C VAL A 374 -14.87 -4.45 14.52
N ASN A 375 -14.14 -5.47 14.94
CA ASN A 375 -14.10 -5.90 16.32
C ASN A 375 -13.46 -4.82 17.21
N ALA A 376 -12.30 -4.30 16.83
CA ALA A 376 -11.59 -3.27 17.59
C ALA A 376 -12.42 -1.97 17.73
N ALA A 377 -13.05 -1.51 16.65
CA ALA A 377 -13.88 -0.30 16.69
C ALA A 377 -15.09 -0.49 17.64
N ARG A 378 -15.72 -1.68 17.62
CA ARG A 378 -16.81 -2.03 18.54
C ARG A 378 -16.33 -2.06 19.99
N ASP A 379 -15.21 -2.69 20.25
CA ASP A 379 -14.66 -2.83 21.60
C ASP A 379 -14.25 -1.48 22.20
N HIS A 380 -13.78 -0.53 21.38
CA HIS A 380 -13.54 0.85 21.79
C HIS A 380 -14.82 1.69 21.94
N GLY A 381 -15.97 1.21 21.47
CA GLY A 381 -17.25 1.90 21.57
C GLY A 381 -17.55 2.85 20.42
N PHE A 382 -16.91 2.73 19.26
CA PHE A 382 -17.33 3.46 18.07
C PHE A 382 -18.70 2.97 17.60
N ARG A 383 -19.60 3.91 17.31
CA ARG A 383 -20.97 3.60 16.89
C ARG A 383 -21.02 3.21 15.42
N ARG A 384 -22.04 2.47 15.06
CA ARG A 384 -22.34 2.15 13.65
C ARG A 384 -22.37 3.42 12.80
N GLY A 385 -21.84 3.33 11.59
CA GLY A 385 -21.71 4.45 10.67
C GLY A 385 -20.45 5.31 10.87
N SER A 386 -19.62 5.04 11.90
CA SER A 386 -18.28 5.63 11.94
C SER A 386 -17.46 5.18 10.74
N ARG A 387 -16.58 6.04 10.25
CA ARG A 387 -15.64 5.67 9.18
C ARG A 387 -14.31 5.27 9.77
N ILE A 388 -13.80 4.09 9.37
CA ILE A 388 -12.47 3.59 9.74
C ILE A 388 -11.55 3.86 8.55
N PHE A 389 -10.45 4.60 8.77
CA PHE A 389 -9.43 4.83 7.76
C PHE A 389 -8.39 3.72 7.82
N PHE A 390 -8.29 2.92 6.74
CA PHE A 390 -7.32 1.84 6.60
C PHE A 390 -6.04 2.37 5.95
N ALA A 391 -4.90 2.16 6.60
CA ALA A 391 -3.64 2.75 6.21
C ALA A 391 -2.93 1.97 5.09
N VAL A 392 -2.41 2.70 4.11
CA VAL A 392 -1.41 2.29 3.12
C VAL A 392 -0.23 3.24 3.29
N ASP A 393 0.73 2.83 4.11
CA ASP A 393 1.80 3.71 4.60
C ASP A 393 3.15 3.37 3.95
N PHE A 394 3.15 3.24 2.61
CA PHE A 394 4.34 3.07 1.80
C PHE A 394 4.19 3.77 0.45
N ASP A 395 5.30 3.99 -0.25
CA ASP A 395 5.34 4.62 -1.58
C ASP A 395 4.92 3.64 -2.68
N ALA A 396 3.61 3.38 -2.76
CA ALA A 396 3.03 2.42 -3.70
C ALA A 396 3.01 2.97 -5.14
N ILE A 397 3.67 2.26 -6.05
CA ILE A 397 3.58 2.54 -7.48
C ILE A 397 2.31 1.94 -8.10
N ASP A 398 1.95 2.36 -9.32
CA ASP A 398 0.72 1.94 -10.00
C ASP A 398 0.54 0.42 -10.13
N ALA A 399 1.62 -0.31 -10.39
CA ALA A 399 1.60 -1.78 -10.49
C ALA A 399 1.27 -2.43 -9.14
N GLU A 400 1.84 -1.93 -8.05
CA GLU A 400 1.59 -2.41 -6.68
C GLU A 400 0.19 -2.06 -6.21
N ILE A 401 -0.30 -0.85 -6.51
CA ILE A 401 -1.70 -0.49 -6.22
C ILE A 401 -2.64 -1.48 -6.91
N THR A 402 -2.40 -1.80 -8.19
CA THR A 402 -3.23 -2.75 -8.94
C THR A 402 -3.16 -4.16 -8.39
N ALA A 403 -1.95 -4.66 -8.14
CA ALA A 403 -1.72 -6.06 -7.80
C ALA A 403 -1.90 -6.38 -6.31
N LYS A 404 -1.79 -5.37 -5.43
CA LYS A 404 -1.72 -5.54 -3.97
C LYS A 404 -2.79 -4.74 -3.24
N VAL A 405 -2.77 -3.40 -3.37
CA VAL A 405 -3.65 -2.52 -2.59
C VAL A 405 -5.13 -2.70 -2.95
N LEU A 406 -5.48 -2.75 -4.24
CA LEU A 406 -6.88 -2.94 -4.66
C LEU A 406 -7.46 -4.29 -4.22
N PRO A 407 -6.75 -5.44 -4.36
CA PRO A 407 -7.22 -6.71 -3.77
C PRO A 407 -7.40 -6.64 -2.25
N HIS A 408 -6.50 -5.98 -1.54
CA HIS A 408 -6.60 -5.78 -0.09
C HIS A 408 -7.89 -5.03 0.29
N PHE A 409 -8.15 -3.89 -0.32
CA PHE A 409 -9.38 -3.12 -0.06
C PHE A 409 -10.65 -3.83 -0.51
N LYS A 410 -10.59 -4.67 -1.55
CA LYS A 410 -11.68 -5.59 -1.88
C LYS A 410 -11.95 -6.55 -0.73
N GLY A 411 -10.90 -7.12 -0.12
CA GLY A 411 -11.00 -7.98 1.06
C GLY A 411 -11.63 -7.27 2.26
N ILE A 412 -11.20 -6.04 2.56
CA ILE A 412 -11.79 -5.19 3.62
C ILE A 412 -13.29 -4.99 3.37
N LYS A 413 -13.67 -4.60 2.13
CA LYS A 413 -15.06 -4.34 1.76
C LYS A 413 -15.95 -5.57 1.97
N GLU A 414 -15.48 -6.75 1.57
CA GLU A 414 -16.22 -7.99 1.75
C GLU A 414 -16.32 -8.40 3.23
N ALA A 415 -15.26 -8.25 4.03
CA ALA A 415 -15.31 -8.49 5.46
C ALA A 415 -16.28 -7.53 6.18
N MET A 416 -16.31 -6.26 5.74
CA MET A 416 -17.24 -5.27 6.24
C MET A 416 -18.70 -5.65 5.90
N ALA A 417 -18.94 -6.15 4.68
CA ALA A 417 -20.25 -6.65 4.24
C ALA A 417 -20.69 -7.87 5.05
N ASP A 418 -19.80 -8.84 5.23
CA ASP A 418 -20.06 -10.04 6.06
C ASP A 418 -20.38 -9.69 7.50
N SER A 419 -19.84 -8.58 8.00
CA SER A 419 -20.11 -8.06 9.35
C SER A 419 -21.40 -7.23 9.43
N GLY A 420 -22.17 -7.11 8.35
CA GLY A 420 -23.43 -6.35 8.28
C GLY A 420 -23.23 -4.84 8.15
N HIS A 421 -22.16 -4.40 7.49
CA HIS A 421 -21.80 -2.99 7.24
C HIS A 421 -21.90 -2.11 8.50
N PRO A 422 -21.20 -2.44 9.59
CA PRO A 422 -21.30 -1.64 10.81
C PRO A 422 -20.59 -0.29 10.67
N TYR A 423 -19.57 -0.19 9.82
CA TYR A 423 -18.72 0.97 9.65
C TYR A 423 -18.52 1.31 8.17
N GLU A 424 -18.23 2.59 7.89
CA GLU A 424 -17.81 3.07 6.59
C GLU A 424 -16.31 2.81 6.40
N ILE A 425 -15.89 2.63 5.15
CA ILE A 425 -14.48 2.41 4.81
C ILE A 425 -13.88 3.72 4.29
N GLY A 426 -12.84 4.19 4.96
CA GLY A 426 -11.94 5.22 4.47
C GLY A 426 -10.58 4.61 4.07
N VAL A 427 -9.82 5.33 3.26
CA VAL A 427 -8.44 4.97 2.91
C VAL A 427 -7.48 6.07 3.37
N TYR A 428 -6.36 5.69 4.01
CA TYR A 428 -5.22 6.58 4.23
C TYR A 428 -4.09 6.19 3.29
N GLY A 429 -3.47 7.18 2.65
CA GLY A 429 -2.31 6.95 1.79
C GLY A 429 -2.01 8.10 0.85
N SER A 430 -1.14 7.86 -0.14
CA SER A 430 -0.84 8.85 -1.17
C SER A 430 -2.08 9.21 -2.00
N ARG A 431 -2.05 10.36 -2.67
CA ARG A 431 -3.14 10.83 -3.55
C ARG A 431 -3.57 9.79 -4.59
N ASN A 432 -2.60 9.08 -5.18
CA ASN A 432 -2.85 8.02 -6.17
C ASN A 432 -3.54 6.81 -5.53
N VAL A 433 -3.05 6.33 -4.39
CA VAL A 433 -3.69 5.24 -3.63
C VAL A 433 -5.14 5.60 -3.31
N CYS A 434 -5.36 6.75 -2.70
CA CYS A 434 -6.69 7.25 -2.34
C CYS A 434 -7.62 7.32 -3.54
N ALA A 435 -7.19 7.97 -4.63
CA ALA A 435 -7.99 8.12 -5.84
C ALA A 435 -8.36 6.76 -6.48
N ARG A 436 -7.43 5.81 -6.50
CA ARG A 436 -7.67 4.49 -7.12
C ARG A 436 -8.54 3.58 -6.27
N VAL A 437 -8.38 3.59 -4.95
CA VAL A 437 -9.24 2.84 -4.03
C VAL A 437 -10.66 3.39 -4.05
N GLY A 438 -10.83 4.72 -4.05
CA GLY A 438 -12.12 5.38 -4.20
C GLY A 438 -12.79 5.09 -5.54
N ALA A 439 -12.04 5.19 -6.66
CA ALA A 439 -12.54 4.88 -8.01
C ALA A 439 -12.99 3.42 -8.17
N ALA A 440 -12.34 2.47 -7.47
CA ALA A 440 -12.76 1.07 -7.42
C ALA A 440 -14.01 0.86 -6.54
N GLY A 441 -14.52 1.89 -5.85
CA GLY A 441 -15.66 1.83 -4.96
C GLY A 441 -15.39 1.02 -3.67
N TYR A 442 -14.13 0.96 -3.24
CA TYR A 442 -13.75 0.23 -2.02
C TYR A 442 -13.68 1.14 -0.79
N SER A 443 -13.57 2.45 -0.97
CA SER A 443 -13.68 3.45 0.10
C SER A 443 -14.70 4.53 -0.25
N THR A 444 -15.17 5.26 0.76
CA THR A 444 -16.13 6.37 0.63
C THR A 444 -15.53 7.72 1.01
N ALA A 445 -14.31 7.75 1.51
CA ALA A 445 -13.54 8.96 1.78
C ALA A 445 -12.05 8.67 1.88
N SER A 446 -11.25 9.69 1.63
CA SER A 446 -9.79 9.65 1.65
C SER A 446 -9.21 10.47 2.79
N PHE A 447 -8.22 9.92 3.49
CA PHE A 447 -7.29 10.62 4.37
C PHE A 447 -5.93 10.63 3.67
N VAL A 448 -5.52 11.78 3.18
CA VAL A 448 -4.37 11.91 2.28
C VAL A 448 -3.10 12.13 3.07
N ALA A 449 -2.06 11.36 2.78
CA ALA A 449 -0.71 11.52 3.33
C ALA A 449 0.05 12.64 2.58
N GLY A 450 -0.50 13.86 2.54
CA GLY A 450 0.04 14.98 1.75
C GLY A 450 1.44 15.42 2.15
N MET A 451 1.81 15.26 3.41
CA MET A 451 3.16 15.59 3.91
C MET A 451 4.24 14.64 3.37
N SER A 452 3.90 13.43 2.96
CA SER A 452 4.81 12.48 2.32
C SER A 452 5.12 12.87 0.87
N SER A 453 5.66 14.08 0.68
CA SER A 453 5.91 14.68 -0.64
C SER A 453 6.94 13.93 -1.49
N GLY A 454 7.73 13.03 -0.88
CA GLY A 454 8.66 12.14 -1.55
C GLY A 454 7.98 10.95 -2.23
N PHE A 455 6.74 10.62 -1.84
CA PHE A 455 6.01 9.52 -2.44
C PHE A 455 5.65 9.82 -3.90
N ASP A 456 5.94 8.87 -4.79
CA ASP A 456 5.60 8.97 -6.21
C ASP A 456 4.09 9.16 -6.43
N GLY A 457 3.28 8.55 -5.57
CA GLY A 457 1.83 8.69 -5.59
C GLY A 457 1.29 10.05 -5.16
N ASN A 458 2.12 11.00 -4.69
CA ASN A 458 1.72 12.36 -4.35
C ASN A 458 2.14 13.38 -5.43
N ALA A 459 3.27 13.15 -6.09
CA ALA A 459 3.79 14.08 -7.07
C ALA A 459 3.09 13.93 -8.43
N GLY A 460 2.39 14.96 -8.90
CA GLY A 460 1.66 14.94 -10.16
C GLY A 460 0.24 14.36 -10.08
N TYR A 461 -0.21 13.98 -8.89
CA TYR A 461 -1.60 13.55 -8.65
C TYR A 461 -2.41 14.66 -7.98
N PRO A 462 -3.62 14.97 -8.46
CA PRO A 462 -4.51 15.93 -7.81
C PRO A 462 -5.02 15.39 -6.48
N LEU A 463 -5.43 16.31 -5.60
CA LEU A 463 -6.14 15.95 -4.39
C LEU A 463 -7.42 15.16 -4.74
N PRO A 464 -7.69 13.97 -4.15
CA PRO A 464 -8.88 13.17 -4.44
C PRO A 464 -10.18 13.93 -4.20
N GLU A 465 -11.22 13.69 -5.01
CA GLU A 465 -12.50 14.42 -4.89
C GLU A 465 -13.24 14.10 -3.58
N ASP A 466 -13.00 12.93 -2.99
CA ASP A 466 -13.59 12.43 -1.75
C ASP A 466 -12.72 12.68 -0.50
N TRP A 467 -11.69 13.53 -0.59
CA TRP A 467 -10.80 13.75 0.55
C TRP A 467 -11.55 14.30 1.78
N ALA A 468 -11.31 13.70 2.92
CA ALA A 468 -11.84 14.10 4.22
C ALA A 468 -10.79 14.83 5.05
N TYR A 469 -9.59 14.26 5.10
CA TYR A 469 -8.42 14.80 5.80
C TYR A 469 -7.22 14.83 4.87
N ASP A 470 -6.32 15.81 5.05
CA ASP A 470 -5.06 15.93 4.32
C ASP A 470 -3.94 16.29 5.30
N GLN A 471 -3.05 15.32 5.54
CA GLN A 471 -1.92 15.42 6.45
C GLN A 471 -0.83 16.27 5.80
N PHE A 472 -0.38 17.37 6.45
CA PHE A 472 0.46 18.34 5.77
C PHE A 472 1.71 18.77 6.52
N VAL A 473 1.79 18.61 7.86
CA VAL A 473 2.97 19.00 8.65
C VAL A 473 2.95 18.39 10.05
N ILE A 474 4.12 17.98 10.56
CA ILE A 474 4.31 17.59 11.96
C ILE A 474 4.40 18.84 12.84
N ARG A 475 3.74 18.83 14.00
CA ARG A 475 3.77 19.91 14.99
C ARG A 475 3.85 19.35 16.41
N THR A 476 4.62 20.03 17.26
CA THR A 476 4.55 19.83 18.71
C THR A 476 3.66 20.91 19.32
N LEU A 477 2.63 20.47 20.05
CA LEU A 477 1.67 21.36 20.71
C LEU A 477 1.81 21.27 22.23
N GLY A 478 1.44 22.36 22.93
CA GLY A 478 1.41 22.41 24.38
C GLY A 478 2.78 22.42 25.04
N SER A 479 2.80 22.24 26.36
CA SER A 479 4.02 22.14 27.18
C SER A 479 3.75 21.29 28.43
N GLY A 480 4.80 20.76 29.07
CA GLY A 480 4.66 19.90 30.24
C GLY A 480 3.75 18.69 29.98
N ASP A 481 2.83 18.39 30.89
CA ASP A 481 1.87 17.28 30.75
C ASP A 481 0.90 17.42 29.57
N GLY A 482 0.78 18.65 29.04
CA GLY A 482 -0.03 18.95 27.86
C GLY A 482 0.75 18.86 26.55
N GLN A 483 2.05 18.55 26.58
CA GLN A 483 2.85 18.43 25.36
C GLN A 483 2.53 17.15 24.60
N LEU A 484 2.36 17.25 23.28
CA LEU A 484 2.25 16.13 22.38
C LEU A 484 2.71 16.50 20.96
N GLU A 485 3.26 15.51 20.26
CA GLU A 485 3.51 15.61 18.82
C GLU A 485 2.29 15.10 18.06
N ILE A 486 1.96 15.80 17.00
CA ILE A 486 0.84 15.47 16.11
C ILE A 486 1.28 15.59 14.65
N ASP A 487 0.67 14.78 13.82
CA ASP A 487 0.56 15.06 12.41
C ASP A 487 -0.67 15.96 12.20
N ALA A 488 -0.43 17.18 11.75
CA ALA A 488 -1.48 18.17 11.58
C ALA A 488 -2.21 17.95 10.25
N ASP A 489 -3.55 17.97 10.28
CA ASP A 489 -4.41 17.69 9.14
C ASP A 489 -5.32 18.85 8.82
N ILE A 490 -5.52 19.11 7.53
CA ILE A 490 -6.62 19.91 7.02
C ILE A 490 -7.87 19.03 6.98
N ALA A 491 -9.00 19.53 7.48
CA ALA A 491 -10.28 18.85 7.41
C ALA A 491 -11.19 19.50 6.37
N SER A 492 -11.72 18.74 5.45
CA SER A 492 -12.67 19.22 4.43
C SER A 492 -14.10 19.36 4.95
N GLY A 493 -14.41 18.74 6.09
CA GLY A 493 -15.76 18.61 6.63
C GLY A 493 -16.56 17.42 6.09
N ARG A 494 -16.00 16.61 5.18
CA ARG A 494 -16.66 15.38 4.65
C ARG A 494 -16.70 14.24 5.66
N ASP A 495 -15.77 14.24 6.62
CA ASP A 495 -15.82 13.40 7.80
C ASP A 495 -15.70 14.28 9.04
N THR A 496 -16.48 13.98 10.05
CA THR A 496 -16.52 14.77 11.30
C THR A 496 -16.16 13.95 12.52
N GLY A 497 -15.70 12.73 12.35
CA GLY A 497 -15.43 11.80 13.44
C GLY A 497 -16.62 11.61 14.38
N GLN A 498 -16.38 11.02 15.55
CA GLN A 498 -17.38 10.85 16.59
C GLN A 498 -17.06 11.64 17.85
N GLY A 499 -18.08 12.28 18.45
CA GLY A 499 -17.98 13.01 19.72
C GLY A 499 -18.68 12.31 20.88
N SER A 500 -19.23 11.10 20.67
CA SER A 500 -19.85 10.30 21.71
C SER A 500 -19.66 8.82 21.39
N PHE A 501 -19.35 8.05 22.40
CA PHE A 501 -18.98 6.65 22.26
C PHE A 501 -19.88 5.80 23.16
N ASP A 502 -20.12 4.56 22.74
CA ASP A 502 -20.77 3.59 23.62
C ASP A 502 -19.81 3.24 24.76
N ARG A 503 -20.33 2.81 25.88
CA ARG A 503 -19.47 2.38 26.97
C ARG A 503 -18.65 1.19 26.49
N PRO A 504 -17.30 1.20 26.67
CA PRO A 504 -16.50 0.02 26.42
C PRO A 504 -17.12 -1.16 27.19
N ARG A 505 -17.42 -2.23 26.49
CA ARG A 505 -17.97 -3.42 27.15
C ARG A 505 -16.82 -4.10 27.88
N PRO A 506 -16.97 -4.45 29.19
CA PRO A 506 -15.96 -5.25 29.85
C PRO A 506 -15.78 -6.56 29.08
N ALA A 507 -14.54 -7.04 29.01
CA ALA A 507 -14.26 -8.33 28.38
C ALA A 507 -14.97 -9.44 29.17
N VAL A 508 -16.10 -9.91 28.64
CA VAL A 508 -16.88 -11.00 29.24
C VAL A 508 -16.52 -12.34 28.59
N PRO A 509 -16.60 -13.46 29.33
CA PRO A 509 -16.40 -14.80 28.79
C PRO A 509 -17.41 -15.12 27.68
N ASP A 510 -16.96 -15.95 26.73
CA ASP A 510 -17.84 -16.46 25.69
C ASP A 510 -18.93 -17.41 26.27
N VAL A 511 -20.05 -17.48 25.59
CA VAL A 511 -21.21 -18.33 25.94
C VAL A 511 -21.34 -19.49 24.93
N ALA A 512 -22.25 -20.44 25.21
CA ALA A 512 -22.56 -21.50 24.27
C ALA A 512 -23.04 -20.95 22.92
N PHE A 513 -22.69 -21.65 21.86
CA PHE A 513 -23.03 -21.23 20.50
C PHE A 513 -24.53 -21.40 20.22
N ASP A 514 -25.12 -20.49 19.48
CA ASP A 514 -26.52 -20.56 19.08
C ASP A 514 -26.61 -21.24 17.69
N GLU A 515 -27.28 -22.39 17.64
CA GLU A 515 -27.47 -23.14 16.40
C GLU A 515 -28.13 -22.33 15.28
N ARG A 516 -28.90 -21.30 15.60
CA ARG A 516 -29.53 -20.39 14.62
C ARG A 516 -28.50 -19.60 13.81
N GLN A 517 -27.30 -19.45 14.32
CA GLN A 517 -26.21 -18.72 13.64
C GLN A 517 -25.35 -19.65 12.73
N VAL A 518 -25.50 -20.96 12.85
CA VAL A 518 -24.70 -21.93 12.09
C VAL A 518 -24.79 -21.73 10.57
N PRO A 519 -25.98 -21.51 9.97
CA PRO A 519 -26.05 -21.28 8.53
C PRO A 519 -25.24 -20.06 8.07
N ALA A 520 -25.27 -18.95 8.84
CA ALA A 520 -24.52 -17.74 8.52
C ALA A 520 -23.00 -17.92 8.71
N LEU A 521 -22.59 -18.54 9.83
CA LEU A 521 -21.18 -18.91 10.08
C LEU A 521 -20.64 -19.78 8.94
N ARG A 522 -21.40 -20.81 8.55
CA ARG A 522 -21.03 -21.72 7.47
C ARG A 522 -20.89 -20.97 6.14
N ALA A 523 -21.80 -20.06 5.84
CA ALA A 523 -21.74 -19.26 4.62
C ALA A 523 -20.49 -18.37 4.57
N ASP A 524 -20.14 -17.73 5.68
CA ASP A 524 -18.95 -16.88 5.77
C ASP A 524 -17.65 -17.69 5.65
N LEU A 525 -17.54 -18.80 6.36
CA LEU A 525 -16.39 -19.71 6.26
C LEU A 525 -16.25 -20.28 4.85
N SER A 526 -17.35 -20.73 4.22
CA SER A 526 -17.32 -21.28 2.86
C SER A 526 -16.90 -20.24 1.84
N ARG A 527 -17.39 -19.00 1.96
CA ARG A 527 -16.99 -17.88 1.10
C ARG A 527 -15.50 -17.57 1.26
N TYR A 528 -15.02 -17.52 2.49
CA TYR A 528 -13.61 -17.31 2.77
C TYR A 528 -12.74 -18.42 2.18
N MET A 529 -13.06 -19.68 2.45
CA MET A 529 -12.31 -20.84 1.92
C MET A 529 -12.27 -20.86 0.39
N GLN A 530 -13.38 -20.52 -0.26
CA GLN A 530 -13.43 -20.38 -1.71
C GLN A 530 -12.53 -19.24 -2.21
N SER A 531 -12.47 -18.12 -1.51
CA SER A 531 -11.65 -16.97 -1.90
C SER A 531 -10.14 -17.21 -1.84
N ILE A 532 -9.71 -18.17 -1.01
CA ILE A 532 -8.30 -18.59 -0.91
C ILE A 532 -8.00 -19.87 -1.71
N GLY A 533 -8.91 -20.26 -2.61
CA GLY A 533 -8.72 -21.43 -3.48
C GLY A 533 -8.88 -22.79 -2.78
N ARG A 534 -9.53 -22.83 -1.61
CA ARG A 534 -9.79 -24.04 -0.84
C ARG A 534 -11.30 -24.37 -0.79
N PRO A 535 -11.88 -24.89 -1.88
CA PRO A 535 -13.30 -25.22 -1.94
C PRO A 535 -13.68 -26.33 -0.95
N ASP A 536 -14.98 -26.54 -0.78
CA ASP A 536 -15.55 -27.50 0.19
C ASP A 536 -15.13 -28.94 -0.07
N THR A 537 -15.05 -29.33 -1.35
CA THR A 537 -14.62 -30.64 -1.80
C THR A 537 -13.62 -30.47 -2.95
N GLY A 538 -12.68 -31.37 -3.05
CA GLY A 538 -11.72 -31.40 -4.15
C GLY A 538 -10.30 -31.70 -3.70
N GLY A 539 -9.43 -31.84 -4.68
CA GLY A 539 -8.06 -32.29 -4.56
C GLY A 539 -7.89 -33.69 -5.22
N ILE A 540 -6.73 -33.90 -5.81
CA ILE A 540 -6.40 -35.16 -6.48
C ILE A 540 -5.20 -35.80 -5.77
N GLY A 541 -5.25 -37.10 -5.55
CA GLY A 541 -4.15 -37.84 -4.94
C GLY A 541 -3.93 -37.47 -3.46
N ARG A 542 -2.67 -37.24 -3.06
CA ARG A 542 -2.30 -36.97 -1.66
C ARG A 542 -2.91 -35.71 -1.07
N ASP A 543 -3.30 -34.74 -1.92
CA ASP A 543 -3.88 -33.44 -1.50
C ASP A 543 -5.40 -33.50 -1.37
N ALA A 544 -6.04 -34.68 -1.55
CA ALA A 544 -7.47 -34.83 -1.36
C ALA A 544 -7.84 -34.60 0.12
N ARG A 545 -8.75 -33.66 0.38
CA ARG A 545 -9.26 -33.34 1.71
C ARG A 545 -10.41 -34.26 2.07
N LEU A 546 -10.40 -34.74 3.31
CA LEU A 546 -11.38 -35.71 3.76
C LEU A 546 -12.64 -35.13 4.39
N TYR A 547 -12.56 -33.88 4.86
CA TYR A 547 -13.67 -33.21 5.54
C TYR A 547 -14.10 -31.91 4.85
N THR A 548 -15.41 -31.71 4.74
CA THR A 548 -16.04 -30.50 4.23
C THR A 548 -16.11 -29.41 5.30
N ASN A 549 -16.41 -28.17 4.91
CA ASN A 549 -16.70 -27.06 5.86
C ASN A 549 -17.84 -27.44 6.82
N ALA A 550 -18.88 -28.11 6.32
CA ALA A 550 -20.00 -28.53 7.16
C ALA A 550 -19.57 -29.53 8.24
N GLN A 551 -18.72 -30.49 7.90
CA GLN A 551 -18.22 -31.50 8.85
C GLN A 551 -17.28 -30.89 9.88
N ALA A 552 -16.40 -29.94 9.47
CA ALA A 552 -15.53 -29.22 10.39
C ALA A 552 -16.32 -28.38 11.39
N ILE A 553 -17.36 -27.68 10.93
CA ILE A 553 -18.24 -26.90 11.80
C ILE A 553 -19.03 -27.83 12.75
N ALA A 554 -19.56 -28.94 12.25
CA ALA A 554 -20.28 -29.91 13.08
C ALA A 554 -19.39 -30.49 14.21
N ALA A 555 -18.13 -30.84 13.90
CA ALA A 555 -17.16 -31.30 14.91
C ALA A 555 -16.91 -30.27 16.00
N ILE A 556 -16.84 -28.98 15.65
CA ILE A 556 -16.71 -27.87 16.61
C ILE A 556 -17.99 -27.75 17.45
N GLN A 557 -19.17 -27.87 16.86
CA GLN A 557 -20.45 -27.78 17.56
C GLN A 557 -20.64 -28.91 18.55
N ASP A 558 -20.30 -30.15 18.15
CA ASP A 558 -20.36 -31.33 19.04
C ASP A 558 -19.48 -31.14 20.29
N GLN A 559 -18.44 -30.32 20.20
CA GLN A 559 -17.55 -29.98 21.32
C GLN A 559 -17.83 -28.60 21.95
N ASP A 560 -18.88 -27.87 21.55
CA ASP A 560 -19.10 -26.49 21.96
C ASP A 560 -19.21 -26.30 23.48
N GLY A 561 -19.87 -27.22 24.16
CA GLY A 561 -19.96 -27.21 25.63
C GLY A 561 -18.58 -27.26 26.28
N LEU A 562 -17.72 -28.18 25.84
CA LEU A 562 -16.34 -28.31 26.32
C LEU A 562 -15.49 -27.06 25.95
N ILE A 563 -15.58 -26.58 24.72
CA ILE A 563 -14.85 -25.39 24.27
C ILE A 563 -15.26 -24.17 25.09
N THR A 564 -16.55 -24.04 25.40
CA THR A 564 -17.06 -22.95 26.25
C THR A 564 -16.54 -23.05 27.67
N GLU A 565 -16.51 -24.24 28.25
CA GLU A 565 -15.95 -24.51 29.61
C GLU A 565 -14.44 -24.15 29.66
N LEU A 566 -13.67 -24.63 28.68
CA LEU A 566 -12.24 -24.36 28.59
C LEU A 566 -11.94 -22.88 28.42
N ALA A 567 -12.70 -22.21 27.55
CA ALA A 567 -12.56 -20.78 27.32
C ALA A 567 -12.78 -19.97 28.61
N LYS A 568 -13.80 -20.32 29.41
CA LYS A 568 -14.06 -19.71 30.72
C LYS A 568 -12.95 -20.05 31.73
N THR A 569 -12.58 -21.31 31.84
CA THR A 569 -11.57 -21.80 32.80
C THR A 569 -10.22 -21.13 32.60
N TYR A 570 -9.80 -20.97 31.36
CA TYR A 570 -8.49 -20.42 31.00
C TYR A 570 -8.52 -18.95 30.58
N THR A 571 -9.67 -18.30 30.70
CA THR A 571 -9.85 -16.88 30.36
C THR A 571 -9.40 -16.58 28.93
N MET A 572 -9.76 -17.43 27.96
CA MET A 572 -9.45 -17.29 26.54
C MET A 572 -10.71 -17.14 25.69
N ARG A 573 -10.55 -16.64 24.46
CA ARG A 573 -11.62 -16.61 23.47
C ARG A 573 -11.86 -18.00 22.91
N LYS A 574 -13.11 -18.41 22.77
CA LYS A 574 -13.51 -19.66 22.10
C LYS A 574 -12.94 -19.76 20.69
N ALA A 575 -12.90 -18.62 19.99
CA ALA A 575 -12.40 -18.55 18.62
C ALA A 575 -10.97 -19.09 18.46
N LEU A 576 -10.09 -19.01 19.48
CA LEU A 576 -8.76 -19.61 19.43
C LEU A 576 -8.83 -21.13 19.24
N ILE A 577 -9.65 -21.81 20.05
CA ILE A 577 -9.83 -23.26 19.97
C ILE A 577 -10.60 -23.65 18.71
N GLN A 578 -11.66 -22.93 18.38
CA GLN A 578 -12.48 -23.18 17.19
C GLN A 578 -11.66 -23.10 15.91
N THR A 579 -10.76 -22.11 15.82
CA THR A 579 -9.90 -21.90 14.65
C THR A 579 -8.96 -23.07 14.40
N VAL A 580 -8.28 -23.56 15.43
CA VAL A 580 -7.32 -24.65 15.25
C VAL A 580 -8.01 -25.96 14.94
N VAL A 581 -9.17 -26.25 15.55
CA VAL A 581 -9.99 -27.41 15.23
C VAL A 581 -10.54 -27.33 13.80
N TYR A 582 -10.99 -26.15 13.36
CA TYR A 582 -11.46 -25.95 11.99
C TYR A 582 -10.37 -26.25 10.97
N TRP A 583 -9.18 -25.68 11.13
CA TRP A 583 -8.08 -25.90 10.22
C TRP A 583 -7.56 -27.33 10.24
N ALA A 584 -7.45 -27.96 11.42
CA ALA A 584 -7.09 -29.35 11.54
C ALA A 584 -8.00 -30.26 10.70
N MET A 585 -9.30 -30.05 10.81
CA MET A 585 -10.28 -30.81 10.02
C MET A 585 -10.18 -30.49 8.51
N ARG A 586 -9.97 -29.22 8.15
CA ARG A 586 -9.92 -28.78 6.75
C ARG A 586 -8.62 -29.17 6.04
N ASP A 587 -7.54 -29.32 6.78
CA ASP A 587 -6.23 -29.75 6.23
C ASP A 587 -6.04 -31.26 6.27
N TYR A 588 -6.83 -31.99 7.06
CA TYR A 588 -6.72 -33.44 7.13
C TYR A 588 -7.05 -34.09 5.79
N GLY A 589 -6.06 -34.77 5.21
CA GLY A 589 -6.16 -35.42 3.90
C GLY A 589 -5.60 -36.83 3.89
N LEU A 590 -5.57 -37.47 2.71
CA LEU A 590 -5.07 -38.83 2.55
C LEU A 590 -3.60 -38.98 2.97
N ALA A 591 -2.78 -37.96 2.85
CA ALA A 591 -1.40 -38.00 3.32
C ALA A 591 -1.33 -38.07 4.84
N ALA A 592 -2.11 -37.27 5.57
CA ALA A 592 -2.20 -37.33 7.03
C ALA A 592 -2.73 -38.70 7.49
N GLN A 593 -3.79 -39.20 6.86
CA GLN A 593 -4.34 -40.55 7.14
C GLN A 593 -3.30 -41.67 6.93
N SER A 594 -2.50 -41.57 5.85
CA SER A 594 -1.42 -42.56 5.59
C SER A 594 -0.32 -42.47 6.66
N THR A 595 -0.01 -41.27 7.15
CA THR A 595 0.98 -41.10 8.21
C THR A 595 0.46 -41.63 9.55
N ASP A 596 -0.81 -41.40 9.88
CA ASP A 596 -1.45 -42.00 11.05
C ASP A 596 -1.39 -43.55 11.03
N GLN A 597 -1.58 -44.15 9.88
CA GLN A 597 -1.43 -45.59 9.73
C GLN A 597 0.02 -46.04 9.97
N GLN A 598 1.02 -45.32 9.49
CA GLN A 598 2.44 -45.63 9.74
C GLN A 598 2.82 -45.53 11.23
N VAL A 599 2.26 -44.57 11.97
CA VAL A 599 2.44 -44.49 13.42
C VAL A 599 1.82 -45.71 14.12
N ALA A 600 0.61 -46.07 13.73
CA ALA A 600 -0.05 -47.27 14.28
C ALA A 600 0.77 -48.56 13.98
N ASP A 601 1.28 -48.71 12.76
CA ASP A 601 2.12 -49.86 12.37
C ASP A 601 3.45 -49.87 13.15
N HIS A 602 4.06 -48.73 13.39
CA HIS A 602 5.28 -48.62 14.21
C HIS A 602 5.08 -49.15 15.64
N HIS A 603 4.03 -48.70 16.31
CA HIS A 603 3.79 -49.04 17.70
C HIS A 603 3.14 -50.43 17.92
N LEU A 604 2.35 -50.92 16.96
CA LEU A 604 1.64 -52.20 17.07
C LEU A 604 2.42 -53.39 16.55
N SER A 605 3.16 -53.19 15.45
CA SER A 605 3.85 -54.31 14.75
C SER A 605 5.36 -54.13 14.58
N GLY A 606 5.88 -52.94 14.92
CA GLY A 606 7.28 -52.55 14.72
C GLY A 606 7.67 -52.40 13.24
N SER A 607 6.70 -52.35 12.32
CA SER A 607 6.96 -52.26 10.88
C SER A 607 6.90 -50.84 10.29
N GLY A 608 6.31 -49.88 11.00
CA GLY A 608 6.24 -48.45 10.61
C GLY A 608 7.53 -47.70 10.90
N SER A 609 7.82 -46.70 10.05
CA SER A 609 9.01 -45.82 10.21
C SER A 609 8.73 -44.52 10.94
N VAL A 610 7.45 -44.19 11.17
CA VAL A 610 7.02 -42.94 11.78
C VAL A 610 6.60 -43.15 13.24
N ARG A 611 7.31 -42.53 14.15
CA ARG A 611 7.13 -42.71 15.60
C ARG A 611 6.00 -41.87 16.19
N ASP A 612 5.73 -40.69 15.59
CA ASP A 612 4.75 -39.70 16.03
C ASP A 612 4.24 -38.93 14.82
N SER A 613 3.01 -38.47 14.85
CA SER A 613 2.40 -37.61 13.82
C SER A 613 1.42 -36.62 14.42
N TYR A 614 1.09 -35.61 13.64
CA TYR A 614 -0.02 -34.70 13.92
C TYR A 614 -1.33 -35.41 13.65
N THR A 615 -2.20 -35.53 14.65
CA THR A 615 -3.44 -36.32 14.57
C THR A 615 -4.58 -35.73 15.38
N GLY A 616 -5.80 -36.33 15.24
CA GLY A 616 -7.00 -35.87 15.92
C GLY A 616 -7.54 -34.54 15.43
N ILE A 617 -8.69 -34.10 15.98
CA ILE A 617 -9.36 -32.86 15.55
C ILE A 617 -8.63 -31.59 15.93
N GLY A 618 -7.52 -31.64 16.65
CA GLY A 618 -6.64 -30.52 16.96
C GLY A 618 -5.35 -30.52 16.13
N GLU A 619 -5.09 -31.57 15.32
CA GLU A 619 -3.85 -31.74 14.55
C GLU A 619 -2.60 -31.55 15.44
N ILE A 620 -2.46 -32.43 16.43
CA ILE A 620 -1.45 -32.31 17.48
C ILE A 620 -0.57 -33.55 17.50
N SER A 621 0.76 -33.39 17.56
CA SER A 621 1.67 -34.51 17.80
C SER A 621 1.64 -34.96 19.27
N ALA A 622 1.86 -36.26 19.53
CA ALA A 622 1.94 -36.76 20.90
C ALA A 622 3.06 -36.07 21.70
N SER A 623 4.18 -35.77 21.07
CA SER A 623 5.29 -35.06 21.68
C SER A 623 4.88 -33.65 22.13
N ASP A 624 4.22 -32.86 21.27
CA ASP A 624 3.72 -31.53 21.62
C ASP A 624 2.67 -31.60 22.72
N ALA A 625 1.75 -32.56 22.64
CA ALA A 625 0.73 -32.78 23.65
C ALA A 625 1.36 -33.05 25.03
N ILE A 626 2.30 -33.99 25.11
CA ILE A 626 3.01 -34.33 26.37
C ILE A 626 3.68 -33.07 26.95
N GLN A 627 4.38 -32.30 26.13
CA GLN A 627 5.05 -31.08 26.56
C GLN A 627 4.04 -30.04 27.08
N ALA A 628 2.94 -29.79 26.34
CA ALA A 628 1.89 -28.84 26.76
C ALA A 628 1.25 -29.27 28.10
N TRP A 629 0.90 -30.54 28.24
CA TRP A 629 0.35 -31.08 29.47
C TRP A 629 1.36 -30.94 30.63
N ASN A 630 2.62 -31.37 30.47
CA ASN A 630 3.65 -31.27 31.48
C ASN A 630 3.90 -29.83 31.95
N HIS A 631 3.95 -28.88 31.03
CA HIS A 631 4.08 -27.46 31.35
C HIS A 631 2.85 -26.92 32.11
N CYS A 632 1.65 -27.23 31.63
CA CYS A 632 0.43 -26.78 32.27
C CYS A 632 0.17 -27.41 33.64
N ILE A 633 0.57 -28.67 33.87
CA ILE A 633 0.59 -29.32 35.18
C ILE A 633 1.57 -28.57 36.09
N GLY A 634 2.81 -28.27 35.58
CA GLY A 634 3.81 -27.55 36.37
C GLY A 634 3.39 -26.13 36.76
N TRP A 635 2.53 -25.50 35.99
CA TRP A 635 2.00 -24.15 36.29
C TRP A 635 0.65 -24.15 37.02
N GLY A 636 0.08 -25.35 37.31
CA GLY A 636 -1.19 -25.49 38.01
C GLY A 636 -2.44 -25.17 37.18
N PHE A 637 -2.34 -25.15 35.88
CA PHE A 637 -3.51 -24.98 34.99
C PHE A 637 -4.34 -26.25 34.82
N THR A 638 -3.71 -27.42 35.01
CA THR A 638 -4.38 -28.73 34.95
C THR A 638 -3.68 -29.71 35.90
N THR A 639 -4.29 -30.86 36.10
CA THR A 639 -3.75 -31.94 36.95
C THR A 639 -3.54 -33.21 36.11
N GLY A 640 -2.70 -34.11 36.59
CA GLY A 640 -2.39 -35.40 35.96
C GLY A 640 -0.95 -35.81 36.12
N ASP A 641 -0.61 -36.98 35.60
CA ASP A 641 0.75 -37.50 35.61
C ASP A 641 1.58 -36.93 34.48
N ARG A 642 2.83 -36.55 34.79
CA ARG A 642 3.77 -36.11 33.75
C ARG A 642 4.26 -37.32 32.94
N ARG A 643 4.39 -37.13 31.68
CA ARG A 643 4.86 -38.15 30.70
C ARG A 643 6.15 -37.71 30.04
N ASP A 644 6.87 -38.66 29.47
CA ASP A 644 8.17 -38.47 28.84
C ASP A 644 8.04 -38.60 27.31
N PRO A 645 8.20 -37.52 26.52
CA PRO A 645 8.11 -37.59 25.08
C PRO A 645 9.24 -38.43 24.44
N ALA A 646 10.27 -38.82 25.20
CA ALA A 646 11.31 -39.70 24.74
C ALA A 646 10.90 -41.18 24.79
N LYS A 647 9.83 -41.54 25.53
CA LYS A 647 9.36 -42.91 25.71
C LYS A 647 8.25 -43.24 24.69
N ASP A 648 8.45 -44.30 23.90
CA ASP A 648 7.49 -44.77 22.92
C ASP A 648 6.13 -45.13 23.53
N ALA A 649 6.11 -45.72 24.72
CA ALA A 649 4.87 -46.06 25.41
C ALA A 649 4.03 -44.81 25.78
N ASP A 650 4.68 -43.74 26.20
CA ASP A 650 4.02 -42.47 26.52
C ASP A 650 3.52 -41.80 25.24
N LEU A 651 4.35 -41.76 24.19
CA LEU A 651 3.95 -41.23 22.88
C LEU A 651 2.73 -41.98 22.34
N TRP A 652 2.78 -43.31 22.30
CA TRP A 652 1.69 -44.13 21.80
C TRP A 652 0.38 -43.94 22.56
N THR A 653 0.48 -43.86 23.88
CA THR A 653 -0.69 -43.66 24.73
C THR A 653 -1.36 -42.29 24.42
N VAL A 654 -0.55 -41.24 24.32
CA VAL A 654 -1.06 -39.91 24.06
C VAL A 654 -1.53 -39.76 22.61
N TRP A 655 -0.82 -40.34 21.66
CA TRP A 655 -1.21 -40.36 20.25
C TRP A 655 -2.59 -41.03 20.06
N GLN A 656 -2.83 -42.16 20.70
CA GLN A 656 -4.13 -42.83 20.66
C GLN A 656 -5.25 -41.99 21.26
N GLN A 657 -4.97 -41.25 22.34
CA GLN A 657 -5.94 -40.36 22.96
C GLN A 657 -6.26 -39.18 22.02
N LEU A 658 -5.26 -38.56 21.40
CA LEU A 658 -5.47 -37.51 20.43
C LEU A 658 -6.30 -37.96 19.21
N ASN A 659 -5.99 -39.13 18.69
CA ASN A 659 -6.62 -39.68 17.48
C ASN A 659 -8.08 -40.12 17.70
N LYS A 660 -8.39 -40.70 18.89
CA LYS A 660 -9.68 -41.39 19.15
C LYS A 660 -10.61 -40.60 20.07
N ASP A 661 -10.09 -39.63 20.85
CA ASP A 661 -10.87 -38.87 21.82
C ASP A 661 -10.84 -37.39 21.45
N ASN A 662 -11.92 -36.93 20.79
CA ASN A 662 -12.07 -35.56 20.37
C ASN A 662 -12.02 -34.59 21.56
N ALA A 663 -12.55 -34.96 22.72
CA ALA A 663 -12.52 -34.12 23.92
C ALA A 663 -11.09 -33.96 24.45
N PHE A 664 -10.28 -35.02 24.42
CA PHE A 664 -8.87 -34.95 24.79
C PHE A 664 -8.10 -34.07 23.81
N SER A 665 -8.35 -34.20 22.51
CA SER A 665 -7.71 -33.39 21.47
C SER A 665 -8.04 -31.88 21.65
N VAL A 666 -9.31 -31.54 21.90
CA VAL A 666 -9.74 -30.15 22.18
C VAL A 666 -9.15 -29.59 23.47
N ARG A 667 -9.10 -30.38 24.57
CA ARG A 667 -8.44 -29.97 25.81
C ARG A 667 -6.96 -29.67 25.57
N THR A 668 -6.28 -30.55 24.83
CA THR A 668 -4.87 -30.38 24.50
C THR A 668 -4.64 -29.12 23.64
N ALA A 669 -5.52 -28.83 22.67
CA ALA A 669 -5.45 -27.60 21.89
C ALA A 669 -5.49 -26.33 22.77
N ALA A 670 -6.39 -26.30 23.75
CA ALA A 670 -6.44 -25.19 24.73
C ALA A 670 -5.13 -25.07 25.54
N LEU A 671 -4.56 -26.22 25.97
CA LEU A 671 -3.30 -26.23 26.73
C LEU A 671 -2.09 -25.80 25.88
N ILE A 672 -2.09 -26.06 24.58
CA ILE A 672 -1.06 -25.57 23.66
C ILE A 672 -1.13 -24.03 23.55
N HIS A 673 -2.30 -23.43 23.48
CA HIS A 673 -2.43 -21.99 23.52
C HIS A 673 -1.92 -21.40 24.85
N LEU A 674 -2.20 -22.04 25.99
CA LEU A 674 -1.65 -21.62 27.28
C LEU A 674 -0.12 -21.75 27.32
N TRP A 675 0.43 -22.85 26.81
CA TRP A 675 1.88 -23.01 26.68
C TRP A 675 2.48 -21.95 25.76
N GLY A 676 1.77 -21.56 24.68
CA GLY A 676 2.13 -20.47 23.80
C GLY A 676 2.34 -19.13 24.51
N THR A 677 1.63 -18.84 25.60
CA THR A 677 1.82 -17.60 26.40
C THR A 677 3.12 -17.58 27.23
N ARG A 678 3.78 -18.73 27.44
CA ARG A 678 4.90 -18.86 28.39
C ARG A 678 6.14 -19.54 27.82
N GLY A 679 6.34 -19.51 26.52
CA GLY A 679 7.60 -19.93 25.93
C GLY A 679 7.60 -21.25 25.19
N ARG A 680 6.48 -21.68 24.60
CA ARG A 680 6.55 -22.69 23.53
C ARG A 680 7.54 -22.17 22.48
N PRO A 681 8.56 -22.96 22.09
CA PRO A 681 9.46 -22.56 21.01
C PRO A 681 8.62 -22.27 19.77
N GLY A 682 8.59 -21.05 19.32
CA GLY A 682 8.12 -20.73 17.96
C GLY A 682 9.17 -21.20 16.99
N GLY A 683 8.78 -21.66 15.79
CA GLY A 683 9.72 -21.87 14.70
C GLY A 683 10.64 -20.65 14.53
N GLN A 684 11.75 -20.81 13.83
CA GLN A 684 12.74 -19.73 13.66
C GLN A 684 12.06 -18.46 13.12
N LEU A 685 12.08 -17.42 13.95
CA LEU A 685 11.67 -16.07 13.51
C LEU A 685 12.75 -15.51 12.60
N PRO A 686 12.39 -14.76 11.55
CA PRO A 686 13.34 -13.94 10.83
C PRO A 686 14.12 -13.03 11.77
N PRO A 687 15.42 -12.77 11.53
CA PRO A 687 16.20 -11.87 12.36
C PRO A 687 15.58 -10.46 12.30
N GLY A 688 15.02 -10.00 13.40
CA GLY A 688 14.40 -8.66 13.50
C GLY A 688 13.04 -8.63 14.19
N ASP A 689 12.26 -9.70 14.13
CA ASP A 689 10.92 -9.76 14.74
C ASP A 689 10.99 -10.10 16.24
N ARG A 690 10.99 -9.07 17.07
CA ARG A 690 10.70 -9.21 18.51
C ARG A 690 9.18 -9.18 18.73
N VAL A 691 8.48 -10.25 18.38
CA VAL A 691 7.07 -10.37 18.73
C VAL A 691 6.96 -10.64 20.23
N THR A 692 6.30 -9.73 20.93
CA THR A 692 6.04 -9.89 22.37
C THR A 692 4.94 -10.92 22.57
N THR A 693 5.33 -12.08 23.06
CA THR A 693 4.40 -13.12 23.53
C THR A 693 3.52 -12.54 24.64
N PRO A 694 2.20 -12.76 24.62
CA PRO A 694 1.35 -12.43 25.76
C PRO A 694 1.86 -13.16 27.01
N ARG A 695 2.09 -12.42 28.09
CA ARG A 695 2.60 -12.99 29.34
C ARG A 695 1.58 -13.82 30.10
N SER A 696 0.31 -13.69 29.74
CA SER A 696 -0.82 -14.43 30.32
C SER A 696 -1.99 -14.48 29.34
N MET A 697 -2.77 -15.55 29.40
CA MET A 697 -4.05 -15.63 28.70
C MET A 697 -5.05 -14.65 29.32
N ARG A 698 -5.79 -13.92 28.48
CA ARG A 698 -6.86 -12.99 28.88
C ARG A 698 -7.86 -12.79 27.73
N LEU A 699 -9.06 -12.33 28.07
CA LEU A 699 -10.17 -12.18 27.10
C LEU A 699 -10.00 -10.98 26.14
N ASP A 700 -9.12 -10.04 26.49
CA ASP A 700 -8.84 -8.79 25.77
C ASP A 700 -7.46 -8.77 25.09
N LEU A 701 -7.00 -9.93 24.62
CA LEU A 701 -5.78 -10.02 23.84
C LEU A 701 -5.87 -9.14 22.57
N ALA A 702 -4.82 -8.37 22.31
CA ALA A 702 -4.70 -7.61 21.08
C ALA A 702 -4.48 -8.55 19.88
N GLU A 703 -4.82 -8.09 18.68
CA GLU A 703 -4.72 -8.90 17.46
C GLU A 703 -3.33 -9.51 17.24
N PHE A 704 -2.27 -8.73 17.47
CA PHE A 704 -0.90 -9.25 17.33
C PHE A 704 -0.59 -10.37 18.33
N GLU A 705 -1.18 -10.34 19.54
CA GLU A 705 -1.03 -11.40 20.54
C GLU A 705 -1.77 -12.67 20.11
N ILE A 706 -2.98 -12.50 19.54
CA ILE A 706 -3.77 -13.59 18.95
C ILE A 706 -3.02 -14.21 17.78
N THR A 707 -2.50 -13.37 16.88
CA THR A 707 -1.70 -13.80 15.72
C THR A 707 -0.50 -14.64 16.17
N GLU A 708 0.21 -14.18 17.20
CA GLU A 708 1.36 -14.92 17.75
C GLU A 708 0.95 -16.25 18.38
N LEU A 709 -0.17 -16.33 19.07
CA LEU A 709 -0.68 -17.61 19.61
C LEU A 709 -1.05 -18.60 18.50
N LEU A 710 -1.68 -18.14 17.42
CA LEU A 710 -2.02 -18.96 16.26
C LEU A 710 -0.75 -19.42 15.52
N ARG A 711 0.23 -18.55 15.35
CA ARG A 711 1.53 -18.86 14.78
C ARG A 711 2.26 -19.93 15.59
N ARG A 712 2.30 -19.80 16.90
CA ARG A 712 2.94 -20.77 17.80
C ARG A 712 2.23 -22.11 17.84
N TYR A 713 0.93 -22.13 17.62
CA TYR A 713 0.19 -23.38 17.53
C TYR A 713 0.70 -24.23 16.35
N ARG A 714 0.98 -23.61 15.20
CA ARG A 714 1.47 -24.25 13.97
C ARG A 714 2.96 -24.05 13.70
N ALA A 715 3.78 -23.88 14.73
CA ALA A 715 5.21 -23.59 14.61
C ALA A 715 6.04 -24.63 13.83
N TRP A 716 5.47 -25.80 13.54
CA TRP A 716 6.04 -26.88 12.74
C TRP A 716 5.82 -26.72 11.22
N ASP A 717 4.90 -25.86 10.81
CA ASP A 717 4.55 -25.71 9.38
C ASP A 717 5.63 -24.87 8.66
N PRO A 718 6.21 -25.38 7.56
CA PRO A 718 7.20 -24.60 6.80
C PRO A 718 6.65 -23.31 6.18
N ASP A 719 5.32 -23.21 5.97
CA ASP A 719 4.61 -22.01 5.47
C ASP A 719 3.84 -21.30 6.61
N VAL A 720 4.45 -21.24 7.79
CA VAL A 720 3.82 -20.73 9.01
C VAL A 720 3.26 -19.31 8.89
N GLU A 721 3.86 -18.43 8.10
CA GLU A 721 3.38 -17.05 7.93
C GLU A 721 2.07 -16.98 7.15
N SER A 722 2.01 -17.59 5.96
CA SER A 722 0.78 -17.65 5.16
C SER A 722 -0.35 -18.35 5.92
N GLN A 723 -0.05 -19.46 6.59
CA GLN A 723 -1.00 -20.21 7.41
C GLN A 723 -1.49 -19.40 8.62
N THR A 724 -0.63 -18.55 9.20
CA THR A 724 -1.00 -17.68 10.32
C THR A 724 -2.03 -16.62 9.90
N HIS A 725 -1.82 -15.95 8.77
CA HIS A 725 -2.77 -14.98 8.23
C HIS A 725 -4.12 -15.63 7.91
N GLN A 726 -4.11 -16.83 7.30
CA GLN A 726 -5.33 -17.59 7.05
C GLN A 726 -6.03 -18.01 8.34
N SER A 727 -5.29 -18.41 9.36
CA SER A 727 -5.83 -18.77 10.68
C SER A 727 -6.43 -17.55 11.38
N LEU A 728 -5.78 -16.39 11.29
CA LEU A 728 -6.32 -15.15 11.87
C LEU A 728 -7.64 -14.74 11.21
N ALA A 729 -7.78 -14.87 9.89
CA ALA A 729 -9.03 -14.60 9.19
C ALA A 729 -10.18 -15.55 9.65
N VAL A 730 -9.89 -16.83 9.82
CA VAL A 730 -10.86 -17.80 10.36
C VAL A 730 -11.19 -17.49 11.82
N TYR A 731 -10.20 -17.11 12.64
CA TYR A 731 -10.44 -16.63 14.00
C TYR A 731 -11.41 -15.44 14.03
N GLN A 732 -11.21 -14.45 13.18
CA GLN A 732 -12.07 -13.28 13.12
C GLN A 732 -13.51 -13.63 12.71
N ILE A 733 -13.69 -14.63 11.84
CA ILE A 733 -15.03 -15.13 11.49
C ILE A 733 -15.70 -15.79 12.71
N PHE A 734 -15.03 -16.70 13.43
CA PHE A 734 -15.58 -17.29 14.65
C PHE A 734 -15.87 -16.24 15.72
N GLU A 735 -14.92 -15.30 15.93
CA GLU A 735 -15.06 -14.24 16.92
C GLU A 735 -16.24 -13.32 16.63
N LYS A 736 -16.53 -13.04 15.37
CA LYS A 736 -17.74 -12.31 14.96
C LYS A 736 -19.01 -12.92 15.58
N TYR A 737 -19.20 -14.22 15.44
CA TYR A 737 -20.40 -14.91 15.93
C TYR A 737 -20.39 -15.09 17.45
N ASN A 738 -19.24 -15.43 18.04
CA ASN A 738 -19.10 -15.49 19.50
C ASN A 738 -19.37 -14.11 20.14
N SER A 739 -18.90 -13.03 19.53
CA SER A 739 -19.10 -11.67 20.04
C SER A 739 -20.57 -11.23 19.99
N ILE A 740 -21.33 -11.62 18.99
CA ILE A 740 -22.77 -11.35 18.90
C ILE A 740 -23.48 -12.00 20.08
N LEU A 741 -23.17 -13.26 20.37
CA LEU A 741 -23.82 -14.03 21.42
C LEU A 741 -23.50 -13.54 22.83
N ARG A 742 -22.23 -13.24 23.13
CA ARG A 742 -21.86 -12.71 24.45
C ARG A 742 -22.33 -11.27 24.69
N ASN A 743 -22.75 -10.57 23.64
CA ASN A 743 -23.23 -9.19 23.68
C ASN A 743 -24.76 -9.10 23.55
N ALA A 744 -25.46 -10.23 23.33
CA ALA A 744 -26.91 -10.32 23.33
C ALA A 744 -27.44 -10.38 24.76
#